data_16aa0311cb16b9e8641a7a4b1562dfe7
#
_entry.id   16aa0311cb16b9e8641a7a4b1562dfe7
#
_cell.length_a   1.000
_cell.length_b   1.000
_cell.length_c   1.000
_cell.angle_alpha   90.00
_cell.angle_beta   90.00
_cell.angle_gamma   90.00
#
_symmetry.space_group_name_H-M   'P 1'
#
loop_
_entity.id
_entity.type
_entity.pdbx_description
1 polymer ?
#
loop_
_entity_poly.entity_id
_entity_poly.type
_entity_poly.pdbx_seq_one_letter_code
_entity_poly.pdbx_strand_id
1 'polypeptide(L)'
;MSTQVLPTRAKIVVIGGGVGGTSVAYHLAKFGEKDVVLLDRSDLTSGSTFHSAGLVGQLRADPTLTKMNMYSVELYRELEKSETPASWRECGSIKIASSNERMAEIRRQIGWAKTFGLDLVEISNDQIKDLFPLINLDGVVGGCYMASDGQVDPSSLTGALAAGARRGGVKIFTHTRVLAINTKDNRIASVTTDKGEIQCEIVINCGGMFAAEIGRLVDVRIPIIPMSHQYLITENFIPDEVKFLPSLRDPDNLIYFRQEVKGLVMGGYERNSKPFTASANSFDQIPADFNSKLLPDEWDRFEEIAENAAKRVPVMGEVGLKNFINGPEGFTPDNEFCLGETSVGGFYVAAGFCAHGIAGAGGIGKVVAEWVIAGEPTMDLWHMDIKRFSDAYKSPKFTLERVKENYEAYYDIHYPGEERSSARGENKSPIYDWHKENGAVFGEKAAWERVNYYLKATEKDLDQSLQPNGWVGKHWSAAVALEHHATRNSAGLFDESSFAKIKVGGARAGEFLNLICANNVVKGVDKTTYTQVLNKKGGIVSDYTITQVADSEFLIITGTAFLNHDKGWLEKQMRENNFDQVEISDITKELACFGIWGPNARKILQKVTDFDLSNQAFGFMNSKMIKIKDISLRATRITYVGELGWELYIPVKDGLSVWLALLDAGRDLGIRPCGYRAIESLRLEKGYRAWAGEI
;
A
#
# COMPACT_ATOMS: atom_id res chain seq x y z
N MET A 1 38.22 11.14 21.94
CA MET A 1 36.89 11.34 21.34
C MET A 1 36.11 12.23 22.28
N SER A 2 35.71 13.44 21.89
CA SER A 2 34.83 14.27 22.73
C SER A 2 33.49 13.56 22.85
N THR A 3 33.08 13.21 24.05
CA THR A 3 31.73 12.69 24.34
C THR A 3 30.73 13.77 23.94
N GLN A 4 30.11 13.61 22.79
CA GLN A 4 29.06 14.53 22.34
C GLN A 4 27.89 14.45 23.33
N VAL A 5 27.56 15.56 23.98
CA VAL A 5 26.47 15.63 24.96
C VAL A 5 25.13 15.61 24.25
N LEU A 6 24.21 14.77 24.74
CA LEU A 6 22.85 14.70 24.23
C LEU A 6 22.15 16.06 24.39
N PRO A 7 21.56 16.67 23.33
CA PRO A 7 20.89 17.94 23.49
C PRO A 7 19.56 17.77 24.25
N THR A 8 19.19 18.77 25.04
CA THR A 8 17.90 18.80 25.75
C THR A 8 16.71 19.19 24.83
N ARG A 9 17.01 19.70 23.65
CA ARG A 9 16.01 20.11 22.64
C ARG A 9 16.52 19.85 21.23
N ALA A 10 15.60 19.45 20.34
CA ALA A 10 15.75 19.42 18.89
C ALA A 10 14.37 19.59 18.25
N LYS A 11 14.27 20.20 17.09
CA LYS A 11 12.99 20.29 16.37
C LYS A 11 12.51 18.93 15.91
N ILE A 12 13.43 18.12 15.33
CA ILE A 12 13.14 16.81 14.76
C ILE A 12 14.04 15.75 15.40
N VAL A 13 13.44 14.65 15.82
CA VAL A 13 14.15 13.44 16.26
C VAL A 13 13.85 12.30 15.28
N VAL A 14 14.91 11.76 14.67
CA VAL A 14 14.83 10.55 13.81
C VAL A 14 15.25 9.35 14.65
N ILE A 15 14.42 8.32 14.73
CA ILE A 15 14.70 7.10 15.50
C ILE A 15 15.03 5.96 14.54
N GLY A 16 16.29 5.48 14.59
CA GLY A 16 16.82 4.41 13.75
C GLY A 16 17.91 4.87 12.81
N GLY A 17 19.09 4.28 12.92
CA GLY A 17 20.31 4.57 12.15
C GLY A 17 20.58 3.58 11.00
N GLY A 18 19.54 2.93 10.50
CA GLY A 18 19.58 2.16 9.26
C GLY A 18 19.56 3.05 8.02
N VAL A 19 19.55 2.44 6.84
CA VAL A 19 19.58 3.17 5.56
C VAL A 19 18.42 4.16 5.40
N GLY A 20 17.21 3.81 5.87
CA GLY A 20 16.05 4.71 5.81
C GLY A 20 16.23 5.95 6.68
N GLY A 21 16.62 5.79 7.96
CA GLY A 21 16.78 6.92 8.88
C GLY A 21 17.95 7.82 8.53
N THR A 22 19.07 7.26 8.09
CA THR A 22 20.21 8.07 7.63
C THR A 22 19.89 8.84 6.35
N SER A 23 19.07 8.25 5.46
CA SER A 23 18.59 8.92 4.26
C SER A 23 17.61 10.07 4.58
N VAL A 24 16.66 9.85 5.51
CA VAL A 24 15.76 10.92 5.99
C VAL A 24 16.59 12.07 6.59
N ALA A 25 17.53 11.76 7.48
CA ALA A 25 18.40 12.77 8.10
C ALA A 25 19.26 13.53 7.08
N TYR A 26 19.80 12.83 6.06
CA TYR A 26 20.52 13.43 4.95
C TYR A 26 19.65 14.43 4.18
N HIS A 27 18.43 14.06 3.84
CA HIS A 27 17.55 14.92 3.03
C HIS A 27 16.99 16.09 3.84
N LEU A 28 16.67 15.91 5.13
CA LEU A 28 16.33 17.02 6.01
C LEU A 28 17.44 18.08 6.00
N ALA A 29 18.71 17.65 6.16
CA ALA A 29 19.84 18.54 6.10
C ALA A 29 20.03 19.18 4.70
N LYS A 30 19.89 18.40 3.62
CA LYS A 30 19.98 18.85 2.23
C LYS A 30 18.94 19.93 1.93
N PHE A 31 17.76 19.86 2.54
CA PHE A 31 16.67 20.84 2.40
C PHE A 31 16.73 22.00 3.43
N GLY A 32 17.81 22.08 4.21
CA GLY A 32 18.09 23.22 5.09
C GLY A 32 17.61 23.06 6.53
N GLU A 33 17.00 21.92 6.90
CA GLU A 33 16.63 21.65 8.29
C GLU A 33 17.87 21.15 9.08
N LYS A 34 18.32 21.94 10.06
CA LYS A 34 19.57 21.68 10.81
C LYS A 34 19.33 21.25 12.25
N ASP A 35 18.17 21.55 12.83
CA ASP A 35 17.83 21.18 14.21
C ASP A 35 17.27 19.75 14.26
N VAL A 36 18.11 18.81 13.84
CA VAL A 36 17.78 17.39 13.70
C VAL A 36 18.73 16.54 14.52
N VAL A 37 18.16 15.60 15.27
CA VAL A 37 18.89 14.57 16.01
C VAL A 37 18.48 13.20 15.47
N LEU A 38 19.47 12.36 15.13
CA LEU A 38 19.24 10.95 14.83
C LEU A 38 19.73 10.12 16.01
N LEU A 39 18.87 9.22 16.49
CA LEU A 39 19.15 8.29 17.59
C LEU A 39 19.14 6.85 17.08
N ASP A 40 20.16 6.08 17.47
CA ASP A 40 20.14 4.62 17.32
C ASP A 40 20.51 3.96 18.64
N ARG A 41 19.84 2.87 18.99
CA ARG A 41 20.10 2.11 20.21
C ARG A 41 21.40 1.32 20.17
N SER A 42 21.97 1.13 18.98
CA SER A 42 23.21 0.41 18.71
C SER A 42 24.08 1.21 17.73
N ASP A 43 24.98 0.57 17.00
CA ASP A 43 25.71 1.19 15.90
C ASP A 43 24.79 1.41 14.69
N LEU A 44 25.19 2.31 13.79
CA LEU A 44 24.52 2.45 12.51
C LEU A 44 24.51 1.10 11.78
N THR A 45 23.47 0.84 10.99
CA THR A 45 23.25 -0.41 10.22
C THR A 45 22.90 -1.65 11.04
N SER A 46 22.84 -1.62 12.34
CA SER A 46 22.65 -2.82 13.21
C SER A 46 21.33 -3.58 13.04
N GLY A 47 20.35 -3.04 12.30
CA GLY A 47 19.09 -3.70 11.93
C GLY A 47 19.20 -4.47 10.61
N SER A 48 18.10 -4.53 9.83
CA SER A 48 18.05 -5.24 8.54
C SER A 48 19.05 -4.73 7.50
N THR A 49 19.61 -3.55 7.66
CA THR A 49 20.52 -2.93 6.69
C THR A 49 21.80 -3.75 6.49
N PHE A 50 22.46 -4.24 7.55
CA PHE A 50 23.77 -4.88 7.41
C PHE A 50 23.70 -6.24 6.68
N HIS A 51 22.57 -6.90 6.72
CA HIS A 51 22.36 -8.19 6.06
C HIS A 51 21.53 -8.09 4.77
N SER A 52 21.35 -6.90 4.21
CA SER A 52 20.65 -6.73 2.93
C SER A 52 21.52 -7.15 1.75
N ALA A 53 20.91 -7.78 0.74
CA ALA A 53 21.65 -8.28 -0.43
C ALA A 53 22.19 -7.17 -1.37
N GLY A 54 21.75 -5.94 -1.24
CA GLY A 54 22.33 -4.78 -1.94
C GLY A 54 21.95 -4.61 -3.41
N LEU A 55 20.99 -5.34 -3.94
CA LEU A 55 20.52 -5.18 -5.33
C LEU A 55 19.71 -3.90 -5.49
N VAL A 56 19.99 -3.14 -6.54
CA VAL A 56 19.30 -1.88 -6.83
C VAL A 56 18.75 -1.90 -8.25
N GLY A 57 17.42 -1.95 -8.35
CA GLY A 57 16.71 -1.88 -9.63
C GLY A 57 15.70 -0.73 -9.60
N GLN A 58 15.54 -0.02 -10.73
CA GLN A 58 14.76 1.20 -10.81
C GLN A 58 13.27 0.94 -11.05
N LEU A 59 12.95 0.08 -12.04
CA LEU A 59 11.57 -0.14 -12.45
C LEU A 59 10.78 -0.93 -11.40
N ARG A 60 9.56 -0.43 -11.10
CA ARG A 60 8.56 -1.09 -10.24
C ARG A 60 7.18 -1.06 -10.90
N ALA A 61 6.24 -1.84 -10.37
CA ALA A 61 4.85 -1.84 -10.84
C ALA A 61 4.12 -0.52 -10.55
N ASP A 62 4.59 0.20 -9.54
CA ASP A 62 4.06 1.50 -9.13
C ASP A 62 4.87 2.67 -9.70
N PRO A 63 4.20 3.74 -10.23
CA PRO A 63 4.90 4.89 -10.81
C PRO A 63 5.67 5.72 -9.78
N THR A 64 5.14 5.87 -8.59
CA THR A 64 5.77 6.65 -7.52
C THR A 64 7.03 5.96 -7.02
N LEU A 65 6.94 4.65 -6.76
CA LEU A 65 8.11 3.86 -6.34
C LEU A 65 9.18 3.79 -7.44
N THR A 66 8.79 3.72 -8.72
CA THR A 66 9.73 3.82 -9.84
C THR A 66 10.50 5.15 -9.81
N LYS A 67 9.81 6.28 -9.67
CA LYS A 67 10.45 7.61 -9.57
C LYS A 67 11.35 7.74 -8.34
N MET A 68 10.95 7.16 -7.20
CA MET A 68 11.77 7.14 -5.99
C MET A 68 13.05 6.34 -6.20
N ASN A 69 12.97 5.18 -6.87
CA ASN A 69 14.15 4.36 -7.17
C ASN A 69 15.06 5.02 -8.21
N MET A 70 14.51 5.67 -9.23
CA MET A 70 15.30 6.46 -10.20
C MET A 70 16.11 7.54 -9.47
N TYR A 71 15.46 8.32 -8.59
CA TYR A 71 16.15 9.29 -7.77
C TYR A 71 17.22 8.66 -6.85
N SER A 72 16.96 7.46 -6.31
CA SER A 72 17.93 6.75 -5.49
C SER A 72 19.20 6.41 -6.29
N VAL A 73 19.06 5.95 -7.53
CA VAL A 73 20.21 5.67 -8.40
C VAL A 73 21.01 6.93 -8.72
N GLU A 74 20.33 8.05 -9.01
CA GLU A 74 20.99 9.35 -9.21
C GLU A 74 21.78 9.77 -7.97
N LEU A 75 21.17 9.67 -6.80
CA LEU A 75 21.83 9.98 -5.52
C LEU A 75 23.03 9.06 -5.25
N TYR A 76 22.93 7.77 -5.55
CA TYR A 76 24.04 6.82 -5.32
C TYR A 76 25.21 7.12 -6.24
N ARG A 77 24.99 7.51 -7.48
CA ARG A 77 26.04 8.02 -8.40
C ARG A 77 26.68 9.30 -7.86
N GLU A 78 25.90 10.20 -7.23
CA GLU A 78 26.42 11.43 -6.59
C GLU A 78 27.28 11.06 -5.36
N LEU A 79 26.78 10.21 -4.48
CA LEU A 79 27.46 9.78 -3.26
C LEU A 79 28.74 9.00 -3.53
N GLU A 80 28.80 8.21 -4.60
CA GLU A 80 30.01 7.48 -5.01
C GLU A 80 31.19 8.40 -5.28
N LYS A 81 30.92 9.64 -5.72
CA LYS A 81 31.94 10.66 -5.99
C LYS A 81 32.30 11.50 -4.75
N SER A 82 31.66 11.26 -3.60
CA SER A 82 31.88 12.02 -2.37
C SER A 82 33.12 11.51 -1.61
N GLU A 83 33.53 12.28 -0.57
CA GLU A 83 34.61 11.87 0.35
C GLU A 83 34.34 10.55 1.08
N THR A 84 33.08 10.16 1.19
CA THR A 84 32.65 8.88 1.77
C THR A 84 31.82 8.15 0.72
N PRO A 85 32.44 7.33 -0.14
CA PRO A 85 31.76 6.66 -1.25
C PRO A 85 30.68 5.70 -0.75
N ALA A 86 29.60 5.57 -1.52
CA ALA A 86 28.51 4.66 -1.22
C ALA A 86 28.78 3.21 -1.62
N SER A 87 29.88 2.95 -2.32
CA SER A 87 30.19 1.68 -2.99
C SER A 87 29.14 1.29 -4.03
N TRP A 88 28.64 2.28 -4.78
CA TRP A 88 27.72 2.08 -5.90
C TRP A 88 28.43 1.50 -7.10
N ARG A 89 27.86 0.46 -7.68
CA ARG A 89 28.34 -0.12 -8.95
C ARG A 89 27.19 -0.28 -9.93
N GLU A 90 27.26 0.44 -11.02
CA GLU A 90 26.32 0.33 -12.14
C GLU A 90 26.73 -0.85 -13.02
N CYS A 91 26.26 -2.04 -12.68
CA CYS A 91 26.61 -3.29 -13.37
C CYS A 91 25.49 -3.82 -14.27
N GLY A 92 24.32 -3.18 -14.22
CA GLY A 92 23.13 -3.64 -14.90
C GLY A 92 22.36 -4.72 -14.14
N SER A 93 21.16 -5.01 -14.62
CA SER A 93 20.31 -6.09 -14.11
C SER A 93 19.66 -6.86 -15.25
N ILE A 94 19.61 -8.19 -15.12
CA ILE A 94 18.91 -9.12 -16.02
C ILE A 94 17.71 -9.70 -15.25
N LYS A 95 16.54 -9.75 -15.91
CA LYS A 95 15.42 -10.57 -15.50
C LYS A 95 15.09 -11.54 -16.61
N ILE A 96 15.08 -12.83 -16.32
CA ILE A 96 14.77 -13.89 -17.28
C ILE A 96 13.35 -14.40 -17.13
N ALA A 97 12.82 -15.00 -18.18
CA ALA A 97 11.56 -15.71 -18.23
C ALA A 97 11.79 -17.18 -18.49
N SER A 98 11.25 -18.04 -17.62
CA SER A 98 11.22 -19.50 -17.80
C SER A 98 9.82 -19.97 -18.24
N SER A 99 8.92 -19.03 -18.55
CA SER A 99 7.57 -19.28 -19.08
C SER A 99 7.15 -18.20 -20.08
N ASN A 100 6.21 -18.54 -20.98
CA ASN A 100 5.63 -17.57 -21.92
C ASN A 100 4.83 -16.47 -21.20
N GLU A 101 4.18 -16.80 -20.11
CA GLU A 101 3.45 -15.85 -19.25
C GLU A 101 4.39 -14.81 -18.65
N ARG A 102 5.54 -15.25 -18.14
CA ARG A 102 6.58 -14.35 -17.62
C ARG A 102 7.18 -13.49 -18.74
N MET A 103 7.40 -14.04 -19.91
CA MET A 103 7.88 -13.25 -21.04
C MET A 103 6.87 -12.19 -21.49
N ALA A 104 5.57 -12.51 -21.44
CA ALA A 104 4.50 -11.54 -21.68
C ALA A 104 4.47 -10.44 -20.61
N GLU A 105 4.73 -10.78 -19.35
CA GLU A 105 4.90 -9.79 -18.26
C GLU A 105 6.11 -8.88 -18.52
N ILE A 106 7.26 -9.44 -18.87
CA ILE A 106 8.48 -8.69 -19.20
C ILE A 106 8.22 -7.69 -20.33
N ARG A 107 7.53 -8.08 -21.38
CA ARG A 107 7.16 -7.17 -22.49
C ARG A 107 6.28 -6.02 -22.05
N ARG A 108 5.33 -6.25 -21.13
CA ARG A 108 4.56 -5.16 -20.50
C ARG A 108 5.45 -4.24 -19.67
N GLN A 109 6.40 -4.80 -18.91
CA GLN A 109 7.37 -4.01 -18.14
C GLN A 109 8.28 -3.16 -19.03
N ILE A 110 8.69 -3.65 -20.20
CA ILE A 110 9.44 -2.87 -21.19
C ILE A 110 8.60 -1.69 -21.70
N GLY A 111 7.31 -1.92 -22.01
CA GLY A 111 6.40 -0.84 -22.38
C GLY A 111 6.22 0.19 -21.24
N TRP A 112 6.10 -0.28 -20.02
CA TRP A 112 5.99 0.54 -18.80
C TRP A 112 7.26 1.38 -18.56
N ALA A 113 8.45 0.78 -18.67
CA ALA A 113 9.74 1.44 -18.48
C ALA A 113 9.91 2.68 -19.39
N LYS A 114 9.43 2.60 -20.64
CA LYS A 114 9.48 3.70 -21.61
C LYS A 114 8.74 4.94 -21.14
N THR A 115 7.67 4.81 -20.36
CA THR A 115 6.91 5.96 -19.83
C THR A 115 7.72 6.79 -18.82
N PHE A 116 8.78 6.22 -18.25
CA PHE A 116 9.73 6.89 -17.35
C PHE A 116 11.05 7.27 -18.02
N GLY A 117 11.23 6.95 -19.30
CA GLY A 117 12.51 7.14 -19.99
C GLY A 117 13.58 6.15 -19.56
N LEU A 118 13.20 5.00 -18.97
CA LEU A 118 14.10 3.91 -18.63
C LEU A 118 14.33 3.01 -19.84
N ASP A 119 15.62 2.70 -20.13
CA ASP A 119 16.03 1.87 -21.25
C ASP A 119 16.08 0.38 -20.83
N LEU A 120 14.90 -0.19 -20.62
CA LEU A 120 14.72 -1.63 -20.41
C LEU A 120 14.53 -2.29 -21.78
N VAL A 121 15.43 -3.18 -22.16
CA VAL A 121 15.43 -3.84 -23.48
C VAL A 121 15.18 -5.33 -23.37
N GLU A 122 14.42 -5.90 -24.32
CA GLU A 122 14.30 -7.35 -24.50
C GLU A 122 15.63 -7.90 -25.02
N ILE A 123 16.12 -9.01 -24.47
CA ILE A 123 17.36 -9.66 -24.83
C ILE A 123 17.16 -11.14 -25.14
N SER A 124 17.92 -11.66 -26.13
CA SER A 124 17.92 -13.07 -26.51
C SER A 124 18.73 -13.93 -25.54
N ASN A 125 18.56 -15.26 -25.64
CA ASN A 125 19.34 -16.21 -24.86
C ASN A 125 20.87 -16.07 -25.10
N ASP A 126 21.30 -15.79 -26.31
CA ASP A 126 22.71 -15.53 -26.59
C ASP A 126 23.22 -14.29 -25.88
N GLN A 127 22.44 -13.20 -25.91
CA GLN A 127 22.77 -11.96 -25.19
C GLN A 127 22.78 -12.17 -23.67
N ILE A 128 21.84 -12.98 -23.12
CA ILE A 128 21.85 -13.36 -21.71
C ILE A 128 23.15 -14.10 -21.37
N LYS A 129 23.56 -15.06 -22.20
CA LYS A 129 24.81 -15.83 -22.02
C LYS A 129 26.05 -14.96 -22.08
N ASP A 130 26.09 -13.99 -22.99
CA ASP A 130 27.21 -13.05 -23.13
C ASP A 130 27.31 -12.13 -21.87
N LEU A 131 26.19 -11.68 -21.33
CA LEU A 131 26.15 -10.82 -20.14
C LEU A 131 26.40 -11.59 -18.83
N PHE A 132 25.93 -12.85 -18.76
CA PHE A 132 26.07 -13.70 -17.58
C PHE A 132 26.56 -15.11 -17.98
N PRO A 133 27.86 -15.29 -18.24
CA PRO A 133 28.41 -16.53 -18.79
C PRO A 133 28.20 -17.79 -17.94
N LEU A 134 27.91 -17.63 -16.65
CA LEU A 134 27.74 -18.73 -15.71
C LEU A 134 26.34 -19.40 -15.80
N ILE A 135 25.41 -18.81 -16.56
CA ILE A 135 24.03 -19.29 -16.63
C ILE A 135 23.85 -20.56 -17.45
N ASN A 136 23.01 -21.46 -17.01
CA ASN A 136 22.36 -22.49 -17.82
C ASN A 136 21.04 -21.94 -18.37
N LEU A 137 20.86 -22.02 -19.68
CA LEU A 137 19.71 -21.47 -20.40
C LEU A 137 18.55 -22.47 -20.61
N ASP A 138 18.69 -23.70 -20.11
CA ASP A 138 17.63 -24.71 -20.27
C ASP A 138 16.29 -24.19 -19.72
N GLY A 139 15.25 -24.24 -20.56
CA GLY A 139 13.92 -23.74 -20.26
C GLY A 139 13.78 -22.21 -20.23
N VAL A 140 14.81 -21.43 -20.56
CA VAL A 140 14.72 -19.97 -20.67
C VAL A 140 14.11 -19.58 -22.02
N VAL A 141 13.04 -18.80 -21.97
CA VAL A 141 12.31 -18.29 -23.14
C VAL A 141 12.92 -16.98 -23.66
N GLY A 142 13.54 -16.20 -22.79
CA GLY A 142 14.14 -14.91 -23.07
C GLY A 142 14.29 -14.08 -21.80
N GLY A 143 14.54 -12.77 -21.94
CA GLY A 143 14.67 -11.89 -20.78
C GLY A 143 14.71 -10.43 -21.15
N CYS A 144 15.02 -9.59 -20.15
CA CYS A 144 15.28 -8.18 -20.34
C CYS A 144 16.52 -7.73 -19.57
N TYR A 145 17.09 -6.60 -20.01
CA TYR A 145 18.28 -6.00 -19.42
C TYR A 145 18.09 -4.51 -19.22
N MET A 146 18.48 -4.02 -18.03
CA MET A 146 18.54 -2.61 -17.66
C MET A 146 20.00 -2.25 -17.33
N ALA A 147 20.65 -1.53 -18.20
CA ALA A 147 22.08 -1.21 -18.04
C ALA A 147 22.34 -0.25 -16.86
N SER A 148 21.38 0.65 -16.57
CA SER A 148 21.48 1.67 -15.52
C SER A 148 21.14 1.18 -14.11
N ASP A 149 20.73 -0.08 -13.94
CA ASP A 149 20.59 -0.73 -12.64
C ASP A 149 21.98 -1.14 -12.09
N GLY A 150 22.01 -1.53 -10.81
CA GLY A 150 23.27 -1.93 -10.23
C GLY A 150 23.14 -2.56 -8.86
N GLN A 151 24.23 -2.41 -8.09
CA GLN A 151 24.30 -2.86 -6.71
C GLN A 151 25.09 -1.87 -5.85
N VAL A 152 24.87 -1.93 -4.55
CA VAL A 152 25.56 -1.08 -3.57
C VAL A 152 25.89 -1.90 -2.33
N ASP A 153 26.98 -1.58 -1.63
CA ASP A 153 27.18 -2.08 -0.27
C ASP A 153 26.27 -1.33 0.70
N PRO A 154 25.35 -2.03 1.40
CA PRO A 154 24.35 -1.37 2.26
C PRO A 154 24.95 -0.55 3.40
N SER A 155 26.06 -1.01 3.97
CA SER A 155 26.75 -0.32 5.07
C SER A 155 27.49 0.92 4.59
N SER A 156 28.16 0.85 3.47
CA SER A 156 28.84 1.98 2.83
C SER A 156 27.86 3.06 2.43
N LEU A 157 26.72 2.70 1.81
CA LEU A 157 25.63 3.63 1.48
C LEU A 157 25.11 4.35 2.73
N THR A 158 24.84 3.60 3.80
CA THR A 158 24.34 4.18 5.06
C THR A 158 25.40 5.11 5.68
N GLY A 159 26.67 4.73 5.61
CA GLY A 159 27.80 5.56 6.04
C GLY A 159 27.93 6.86 5.26
N ALA A 160 27.79 6.81 3.94
CA ALA A 160 27.81 7.97 3.05
C ALA A 160 26.67 8.95 3.36
N LEU A 161 25.43 8.44 3.54
CA LEU A 161 24.27 9.23 3.93
C LEU A 161 24.45 9.87 5.32
N ALA A 162 24.92 9.10 6.30
CA ALA A 162 25.19 9.61 7.65
C ALA A 162 26.29 10.69 7.65
N ALA A 163 27.38 10.50 6.88
CA ALA A 163 28.42 11.50 6.72
C ALA A 163 27.88 12.79 6.10
N GLY A 164 27.05 12.68 5.05
CA GLY A 164 26.38 13.81 4.43
C GLY A 164 25.45 14.55 5.42
N ALA A 165 24.65 13.82 6.19
CA ALA A 165 23.78 14.38 7.22
C ALA A 165 24.59 15.17 8.28
N ARG A 166 25.71 14.60 8.77
CA ARG A 166 26.60 15.30 9.74
C ARG A 166 27.19 16.57 9.14
N ARG A 167 27.66 16.54 7.89
CA ARG A 167 28.15 17.77 7.21
C ARG A 167 27.06 18.84 7.12
N GLY A 168 25.80 18.43 6.96
CA GLY A 168 24.63 19.32 6.95
C GLY A 168 24.17 19.80 8.34
N GLY A 169 24.80 19.35 9.43
CA GLY A 169 24.53 19.81 10.80
C GLY A 169 23.72 18.85 11.67
N VAL A 170 23.27 17.71 11.15
CA VAL A 170 22.55 16.69 11.93
C VAL A 170 23.47 16.08 12.99
N LYS A 171 22.96 15.96 14.22
CA LYS A 171 23.66 15.29 15.32
C LYS A 171 23.21 13.82 15.36
N ILE A 172 24.18 12.89 15.29
CA ILE A 172 23.90 11.45 15.30
C ILE A 172 24.45 10.85 16.59
N PHE A 173 23.58 10.22 17.38
CA PHE A 173 23.89 9.55 18.64
C PHE A 173 23.59 8.05 18.49
N THR A 174 24.63 7.25 18.46
CA THR A 174 24.57 5.79 18.59
C THR A 174 24.53 5.37 20.05
N HIS A 175 24.18 4.10 20.32
CA HIS A 175 24.04 3.55 21.67
C HIS A 175 23.14 4.43 22.55
N THR A 176 22.05 4.94 21.98
CA THR A 176 21.09 5.82 22.66
C THR A 176 19.69 5.30 22.39
N ARG A 177 19.15 4.57 23.37
CA ARG A 177 17.87 3.90 23.25
C ARG A 177 16.72 4.82 23.64
N VAL A 178 15.70 4.92 22.77
CA VAL A 178 14.44 5.57 23.10
C VAL A 178 13.62 4.63 23.99
N LEU A 179 13.18 5.15 25.12
CA LEU A 179 12.40 4.44 26.14
C LEU A 179 10.93 4.84 26.16
N ALA A 180 10.64 6.13 25.88
CA ALA A 180 9.30 6.66 25.77
C ALA A 180 9.23 7.82 24.76
N ILE A 181 8.06 8.02 24.19
CA ILE A 181 7.73 9.19 23.39
C ILE A 181 6.54 9.85 24.08
N ASN A 182 6.74 11.07 24.55
CA ASN A 182 5.74 11.80 25.31
C ASN A 182 4.90 12.68 24.40
N THR A 183 3.60 12.69 24.65
CA THR A 183 2.63 13.48 23.87
C THR A 183 1.85 14.43 24.76
N LYS A 184 1.43 15.55 24.20
CA LYS A 184 0.52 16.50 24.81
C LYS A 184 -0.52 16.90 23.76
N ASP A 185 -1.79 16.87 24.12
CA ASP A 185 -2.92 17.21 23.23
C ASP A 185 -2.85 16.45 21.87
N ASN A 186 -2.55 15.14 21.95
CA ASN A 186 -2.34 14.23 20.81
C ASN A 186 -1.25 14.70 19.82
N ARG A 187 -0.22 15.37 20.31
CA ARG A 187 0.97 15.81 19.53
C ARG A 187 2.24 15.44 20.26
N ILE A 188 3.32 15.26 19.50
CA ILE A 188 4.67 15.02 20.06
C ILE A 188 5.08 16.20 20.94
N ALA A 189 5.67 15.89 22.10
CA ALA A 189 6.22 16.86 23.03
C ALA A 189 7.71 16.58 23.38
N SER A 190 8.09 15.32 23.59
CA SER A 190 9.48 14.95 23.88
C SER A 190 9.75 13.47 23.63
N VAL A 191 11.03 13.11 23.60
CA VAL A 191 11.53 11.73 23.55
C VAL A 191 12.40 11.49 24.79
N THR A 192 12.08 10.47 25.58
CA THR A 192 12.89 10.02 26.71
C THR A 192 13.82 8.90 26.25
N THR A 193 15.11 9.05 26.52
CA THR A 193 16.13 8.05 26.21
C THR A 193 16.81 7.53 27.47
N ASP A 194 17.62 6.49 27.35
CA ASP A 194 18.50 5.99 28.43
C ASP A 194 19.63 6.98 28.84
N LYS A 195 19.78 8.12 28.13
CA LYS A 195 20.79 9.17 28.37
C LYS A 195 20.19 10.53 28.69
N GLY A 196 18.87 10.67 28.72
CA GLY A 196 18.19 11.92 29.01
C GLY A 196 16.97 12.15 28.10
N GLU A 197 16.32 13.30 28.29
CA GLU A 197 15.13 13.69 27.56
C GLU A 197 15.44 14.78 26.53
N ILE A 198 14.82 14.69 25.36
CA ILE A 198 14.91 15.66 24.27
C ILE A 198 13.52 16.22 24.01
N GLN A 199 13.29 17.51 24.27
CA GLN A 199 12.07 18.21 23.84
C GLN A 199 12.07 18.32 22.31
N CYS A 200 10.96 17.93 21.66
CA CYS A 200 10.88 17.98 20.20
C CYS A 200 9.43 18.19 19.72
N GLU A 201 9.28 18.61 18.47
CA GLU A 201 8.01 18.84 17.82
C GLU A 201 7.64 17.68 16.90
N ILE A 202 8.65 16.98 16.36
CA ILE A 202 8.49 15.93 15.35
C ILE A 202 9.39 14.74 15.72
N VAL A 203 8.82 13.56 15.63
CA VAL A 203 9.51 12.28 15.70
C VAL A 203 9.28 11.51 14.41
N ILE A 204 10.36 11.01 13.78
CA ILE A 204 10.28 10.16 12.59
C ILE A 204 10.75 8.76 12.96
N ASN A 205 9.84 7.82 12.97
CA ASN A 205 10.10 6.42 13.27
C ASN A 205 10.68 5.71 12.03
N CYS A 206 11.98 5.58 11.99
CA CYS A 206 12.76 4.83 10.99
C CYS A 206 13.30 3.51 11.58
N GLY A 207 12.60 2.94 12.54
CA GLY A 207 13.02 1.77 13.32
C GLY A 207 13.09 0.45 12.55
N GLY A 208 12.78 0.44 11.24
CA GLY A 208 12.83 -0.77 10.40
C GLY A 208 11.95 -1.89 10.98
N MET A 209 12.55 -3.06 11.27
CA MET A 209 11.85 -4.18 11.89
C MET A 209 11.30 -3.87 13.29
N PHE A 210 11.84 -2.87 13.99
CA PHE A 210 11.37 -2.42 15.32
C PHE A 210 10.30 -1.32 15.25
N ALA A 211 9.88 -0.89 14.06
CA ALA A 211 8.97 0.25 13.91
C ALA A 211 7.64 0.05 14.62
N ALA A 212 7.11 -1.18 14.64
CA ALA A 212 5.88 -1.51 15.35
C ALA A 212 6.02 -1.32 16.88
N GLU A 213 7.18 -1.65 17.46
CA GLU A 213 7.45 -1.44 18.88
C GLU A 213 7.54 0.04 19.24
N ILE A 214 8.20 0.83 18.39
CA ILE A 214 8.28 2.28 18.56
C ILE A 214 6.91 2.93 18.44
N GLY A 215 6.07 2.46 17.51
CA GLY A 215 4.69 2.93 17.36
C GLY A 215 3.85 2.74 18.62
N ARG A 216 4.04 1.61 19.32
CA ARG A 216 3.32 1.35 20.60
C ARG A 216 3.66 2.34 21.73
N LEU A 217 4.80 3.02 21.65
CA LEU A 217 5.16 4.05 22.66
C LEU A 217 4.21 5.26 22.61
N VAL A 218 3.43 5.41 21.55
CA VAL A 218 2.41 6.46 21.36
C VAL A 218 1.05 5.90 20.99
N ASP A 219 0.81 4.61 21.29
CA ASP A 219 -0.43 3.88 21.01
C ASP A 219 -0.82 3.88 19.50
N VAL A 220 0.18 3.89 18.61
CA VAL A 220 0.00 3.78 17.16
C VAL A 220 0.38 2.38 16.71
N ARG A 221 -0.58 1.68 16.10
CA ARG A 221 -0.31 0.38 15.46
C ARG A 221 0.32 0.60 14.09
N ILE A 222 1.53 0.07 13.92
CA ILE A 222 2.24 0.03 12.63
C ILE A 222 2.26 -1.44 12.19
N PRO A 223 1.56 -1.82 11.10
CA PRO A 223 1.39 -3.23 10.72
C PRO A 223 2.59 -3.74 9.93
N ILE A 224 3.72 -3.86 10.60
CA ILE A 224 4.97 -4.40 10.06
C ILE A 224 5.30 -5.67 10.82
N ILE A 225 5.53 -6.76 10.09
CA ILE A 225 5.96 -8.05 10.62
C ILE A 225 7.36 -8.34 10.11
N PRO A 226 8.32 -8.61 10.99
CA PRO A 226 9.63 -9.10 10.59
C PRO A 226 9.52 -10.53 10.05
N MET A 227 9.98 -10.74 8.82
CA MET A 227 10.00 -12.05 8.16
C MET A 227 11.46 -12.51 8.01
N SER A 228 11.71 -13.78 8.30
CA SER A 228 13.00 -14.43 8.06
C SER A 228 13.26 -14.51 6.56
N HIS A 229 14.40 -13.96 6.11
CA HIS A 229 14.83 -14.02 4.72
C HIS A 229 16.25 -14.55 4.61
N GLN A 230 16.51 -15.45 3.65
CA GLN A 230 17.75 -16.19 3.55
C GLN A 230 18.45 -15.99 2.21
N TYR A 231 19.78 -15.94 2.26
CA TYR A 231 20.64 -16.01 1.11
C TYR A 231 22.02 -16.56 1.49
N LEU A 232 22.78 -17.03 0.51
CA LEU A 232 24.16 -17.49 0.71
C LEU A 232 25.16 -16.64 -0.06
N ILE A 233 26.41 -16.69 0.42
CA ILE A 233 27.58 -16.10 -0.24
C ILE A 233 28.57 -17.23 -0.51
N THR A 234 28.98 -17.39 -1.77
CA THR A 234 29.94 -18.41 -2.17
C THR A 234 31.37 -17.99 -1.83
N GLU A 235 32.29 -18.96 -1.81
CA GLU A 235 33.71 -18.68 -1.96
C GLU A 235 34.02 -18.02 -3.32
N ASN A 236 35.22 -17.51 -3.46
CA ASN A 236 35.68 -16.87 -4.68
C ASN A 236 35.97 -17.93 -5.75
N PHE A 237 35.38 -17.81 -6.94
CA PHE A 237 35.59 -18.72 -8.06
C PHE A 237 35.59 -18.04 -9.43
N ILE A 238 35.13 -16.76 -9.49
CA ILE A 238 35.04 -16.01 -10.75
C ILE A 238 36.43 -15.55 -11.14
N PRO A 239 36.95 -15.95 -12.36
CA PRO A 239 38.24 -15.54 -12.83
C PRO A 239 38.38 -14.03 -13.07
N ASP A 240 39.61 -13.51 -13.04
CA ASP A 240 39.90 -12.08 -13.23
C ASP A 240 39.48 -11.55 -14.62
N GLU A 241 39.49 -12.41 -15.63
CA GLU A 241 39.15 -12.08 -17.00
C GLU A 241 37.63 -11.87 -17.22
N VAL A 242 36.82 -12.38 -16.32
CA VAL A 242 35.35 -12.21 -16.40
C VAL A 242 35.02 -10.79 -16.01
N LYS A 243 34.31 -10.07 -16.90
CA LYS A 243 33.76 -8.75 -16.57
C LYS A 243 32.80 -8.86 -15.39
N PHE A 244 32.72 -7.80 -14.62
CA PHE A 244 31.77 -7.76 -13.48
C PHE A 244 30.36 -8.05 -13.96
N LEU A 245 29.71 -9.04 -13.33
CA LEU A 245 28.41 -9.56 -13.75
C LEU A 245 27.27 -8.62 -13.36
N PRO A 246 26.26 -8.44 -14.21
CA PRO A 246 25.00 -7.83 -13.82
C PRO A 246 24.31 -8.69 -12.76
N SER A 247 23.38 -8.08 -12.00
CA SER A 247 22.48 -8.88 -11.18
C SER A 247 21.52 -9.69 -12.06
N LEU A 248 21.19 -10.91 -11.63
CA LEU A 248 20.29 -11.81 -12.36
C LEU A 248 19.09 -12.16 -11.47
N ARG A 249 17.88 -12.07 -12.02
CA ARG A 249 16.64 -12.57 -11.39
C ARG A 249 15.97 -13.60 -12.28
N ASP A 250 15.62 -14.74 -11.69
CA ASP A 250 14.75 -15.76 -12.27
C ASP A 250 13.53 -15.95 -11.39
N PRO A 251 12.49 -15.10 -11.56
CA PRO A 251 11.31 -15.13 -10.69
C PRO A 251 10.51 -16.44 -10.78
N ASP A 252 10.50 -17.11 -11.93
CA ASP A 252 9.79 -18.38 -12.12
C ASP A 252 10.40 -19.51 -11.28
N ASN A 253 11.69 -19.38 -10.94
CA ASN A 253 12.44 -20.30 -10.08
C ASN A 253 12.73 -19.71 -8.68
N LEU A 254 12.13 -18.59 -8.32
CA LEU A 254 12.21 -17.92 -7.02
C LEU A 254 13.60 -17.42 -6.62
N ILE A 255 14.54 -17.22 -7.54
CA ILE A 255 15.94 -16.97 -7.25
C ILE A 255 16.47 -15.64 -7.81
N TYR A 256 17.51 -15.14 -7.14
CA TYR A 256 18.30 -14.01 -7.62
C TYR A 256 19.80 -14.23 -7.34
N PHE A 257 20.64 -13.54 -8.14
CA PHE A 257 22.09 -13.53 -8.00
C PHE A 257 22.64 -12.12 -8.13
N ARG A 258 23.74 -11.85 -7.44
CA ARG A 258 24.64 -10.75 -7.72
C ARG A 258 26.09 -11.14 -7.45
N GLN A 259 27.03 -10.50 -8.12
CA GLN A 259 28.43 -10.73 -7.84
C GLN A 259 28.86 -10.07 -6.53
N GLU A 260 29.59 -10.81 -5.69
CA GLU A 260 30.22 -10.35 -4.47
C GLU A 260 31.72 -10.61 -4.53
N VAL A 261 32.51 -9.56 -4.73
CA VAL A 261 33.95 -9.68 -5.01
C VAL A 261 34.20 -10.60 -6.21
N LYS A 262 34.63 -11.86 -5.99
CA LYS A 262 34.81 -12.92 -6.99
C LYS A 262 33.92 -14.15 -6.73
N GLY A 263 32.93 -14.03 -5.91
CA GLY A 263 31.90 -15.02 -5.64
C GLY A 263 30.53 -14.48 -6.05
N LEU A 264 29.50 -15.21 -5.66
CA LEU A 264 28.10 -14.83 -5.84
C LEU A 264 27.36 -14.74 -4.49
N VAL A 265 26.52 -13.73 -4.35
CA VAL A 265 25.35 -13.78 -3.47
C VAL A 265 24.23 -14.44 -4.24
N MET A 266 23.57 -15.42 -3.64
CA MET A 266 22.40 -16.10 -4.18
C MET A 266 21.33 -16.21 -3.11
N GLY A 267 20.12 -15.79 -3.41
CA GLY A 267 18.96 -15.88 -2.53
C GLY A 267 17.67 -16.03 -3.29
N GLY A 268 16.57 -16.04 -2.55
CA GLY A 268 15.23 -16.20 -3.11
C GLY A 268 14.14 -15.94 -2.07
N TYR A 269 12.86 -16.10 -2.50
CA TYR A 269 11.69 -15.92 -1.63
C TYR A 269 10.95 -17.26 -1.50
N GLU A 270 11.06 -17.85 -0.32
CA GLU A 270 10.49 -19.17 -0.03
C GLU A 270 8.96 -19.11 0.05
N ARG A 271 8.29 -20.13 -0.48
CA ARG A 271 6.85 -20.34 -0.36
C ARG A 271 6.39 -20.70 1.06
N ASN A 272 7.31 -21.17 1.90
CA ASN A 272 7.09 -21.46 3.33
C ASN A 272 7.69 -20.33 4.17
N SER A 273 7.06 -19.18 4.16
CA SER A 273 7.53 -18.00 4.88
C SER A 273 7.46 -18.15 6.40
N LYS A 274 8.40 -17.51 7.12
CA LYS A 274 8.48 -17.60 8.57
C LYS A 274 8.62 -16.22 9.21
N PRO A 275 7.70 -15.85 10.13
CA PRO A 275 7.85 -14.62 10.89
C PRO A 275 8.92 -14.77 11.96
N PHE A 276 9.60 -13.67 12.28
CA PHE A 276 10.50 -13.56 13.41
C PHE A 276 9.87 -12.70 14.50
N THR A 277 9.68 -13.29 15.68
CA THR A 277 9.03 -12.64 16.82
C THR A 277 9.48 -13.23 18.15
N ALA A 278 9.50 -12.42 19.19
CA ALA A 278 9.79 -12.86 20.56
C ALA A 278 8.64 -13.61 21.22
N SER A 279 7.42 -13.50 20.71
CA SER A 279 6.21 -14.07 21.31
C SER A 279 5.27 -14.63 20.26
N ALA A 280 4.78 -15.84 20.46
CA ALA A 280 3.76 -16.45 19.61
C ALA A 280 2.43 -15.67 19.59
N ASN A 281 2.19 -14.81 20.57
CA ASN A 281 0.96 -14.00 20.68
C ASN A 281 1.10 -12.58 20.13
N SER A 282 2.31 -12.18 19.70
CA SER A 282 2.59 -10.84 19.18
C SER A 282 3.65 -10.92 18.10
N PHE A 283 3.22 -11.16 16.89
CA PHE A 283 4.06 -11.41 15.70
C PHE A 283 4.92 -10.23 15.23
N ASP A 284 4.81 -9.08 15.87
CA ASP A 284 5.58 -7.88 15.58
C ASP A 284 6.56 -7.48 16.70
N GLN A 285 6.78 -8.38 17.66
CA GLN A 285 7.75 -8.16 18.74
C GLN A 285 9.06 -8.89 18.44
N ILE A 286 10.18 -8.21 18.64
CA ILE A 286 11.52 -8.72 18.42
C ILE A 286 12.22 -8.84 19.78
N PRO A 287 13.12 -9.85 20.01
CA PRO A 287 13.91 -9.92 21.22
C PRO A 287 14.67 -8.62 21.46
N ALA A 288 14.59 -8.08 22.69
CA ALA A 288 15.15 -6.77 23.02
C ALA A 288 16.67 -6.66 22.82
N ASP A 289 17.37 -7.79 22.84
CA ASP A 289 18.82 -7.91 22.64
C ASP A 289 19.22 -8.25 21.20
N PHE A 290 18.26 -8.27 20.26
CA PHE A 290 18.53 -8.59 18.86
C PHE A 290 19.08 -7.38 18.11
N ASN A 291 20.41 -7.25 18.07
CA ASN A 291 21.16 -6.21 17.36
C ASN A 291 22.37 -6.84 16.69
N SER A 292 22.65 -6.51 15.44
CA SER A 292 23.77 -7.05 14.66
C SER A 292 23.85 -8.59 14.77
N LYS A 293 22.70 -9.22 14.81
CA LYS A 293 22.56 -10.67 14.92
C LYS A 293 21.88 -11.20 13.68
N LEU A 294 22.19 -12.46 13.35
CA LEU A 294 21.50 -13.26 12.35
C LEU A 294 20.66 -14.33 13.05
N LEU A 295 19.69 -14.85 12.34
CA LEU A 295 18.91 -16.02 12.74
C LEU A 295 19.72 -17.29 12.45
N PRO A 296 19.40 -18.41 13.07
CA PRO A 296 19.97 -19.71 12.70
C PRO A 296 19.70 -20.04 11.24
N ASP A 297 20.62 -20.77 10.61
CA ASP A 297 20.46 -21.29 9.26
C ASP A 297 19.29 -22.27 9.20
N GLU A 298 18.43 -22.13 8.19
CA GLU A 298 17.25 -23.00 7.99
C GLU A 298 17.30 -23.64 6.60
N TRP A 299 18.22 -24.61 6.43
CA TRP A 299 18.47 -25.29 5.17
C TRP A 299 17.24 -25.96 4.57
N ASP A 300 16.41 -26.59 5.40
CA ASP A 300 15.16 -27.25 4.94
C ASP A 300 14.21 -26.29 4.22
N ARG A 301 14.17 -25.00 4.67
CA ARG A 301 13.38 -23.96 4.01
C ARG A 301 14.07 -23.40 2.75
N PHE A 302 15.38 -23.51 2.69
CA PHE A 302 16.17 -22.95 1.59
C PHE A 302 16.47 -23.96 0.48
N GLU A 303 16.14 -25.25 0.69
CA GLU A 303 16.48 -26.36 -0.22
C GLU A 303 15.99 -26.12 -1.64
N GLU A 304 14.71 -25.78 -1.84
CA GLU A 304 14.13 -25.46 -3.16
C GLU A 304 14.89 -24.33 -3.87
N ILE A 305 15.24 -23.27 -3.14
CA ILE A 305 16.01 -22.13 -3.66
C ILE A 305 17.40 -22.59 -4.10
N ALA A 306 18.09 -23.39 -3.27
CA ALA A 306 19.43 -23.91 -3.57
C ALA A 306 19.43 -24.84 -4.80
N GLU A 307 18.46 -25.75 -4.90
CA GLU A 307 18.29 -26.63 -6.05
C GLU A 307 18.02 -25.85 -7.36
N ASN A 308 17.09 -24.87 -7.30
CA ASN A 308 16.80 -24.03 -8.45
C ASN A 308 18.01 -23.19 -8.86
N ALA A 309 18.78 -22.70 -7.90
CA ALA A 309 20.01 -21.98 -8.15
C ALA A 309 21.07 -22.87 -8.83
N ALA A 310 21.28 -24.10 -8.37
CA ALA A 310 22.22 -25.04 -8.97
C ALA A 310 21.80 -25.46 -10.40
N LYS A 311 20.51 -25.60 -10.67
CA LYS A 311 19.99 -25.83 -12.03
C LYS A 311 20.27 -24.64 -12.96
N ARG A 312 20.06 -23.41 -12.46
CA ARG A 312 20.20 -22.18 -13.26
C ARG A 312 21.65 -21.72 -13.43
N VAL A 313 22.49 -21.90 -12.42
CA VAL A 313 23.91 -21.54 -12.39
C VAL A 313 24.66 -22.75 -11.84
N PRO A 314 25.06 -23.70 -12.69
CA PRO A 314 25.54 -25.03 -12.27
C PRO A 314 26.71 -25.01 -11.29
N VAL A 315 27.63 -24.05 -11.38
CA VAL A 315 28.72 -23.89 -10.43
C VAL A 315 28.24 -23.73 -8.95
N MET A 316 27.00 -23.34 -8.73
CA MET A 316 26.44 -23.26 -7.38
C MET A 316 26.34 -24.64 -6.68
N GLY A 317 26.30 -25.73 -7.44
CA GLY A 317 26.34 -27.10 -6.90
C GLY A 317 27.74 -27.61 -6.56
N GLU A 318 28.80 -26.86 -6.90
CA GLU A 318 30.18 -27.28 -6.79
C GLU A 318 31.04 -26.35 -5.93
N VAL A 319 30.70 -25.07 -5.91
CA VAL A 319 31.48 -24.04 -5.20
C VAL A 319 31.28 -24.09 -3.68
N GLY A 320 32.34 -23.82 -2.94
CA GLY A 320 32.30 -23.74 -1.48
C GLY A 320 31.42 -22.57 -0.99
N LEU A 321 30.80 -22.77 0.17
CA LEU A 321 29.99 -21.77 0.86
C LEU A 321 30.89 -20.96 1.81
N LYS A 322 30.89 -19.65 1.65
CA LYS A 322 31.57 -18.72 2.55
C LYS A 322 30.68 -18.36 3.75
N ASN A 323 29.45 -17.95 3.50
CA ASN A 323 28.50 -17.56 4.55
C ASN A 323 27.07 -17.92 4.12
N PHE A 324 26.26 -18.32 5.10
CA PHE A 324 24.80 -18.38 5.00
C PHE A 324 24.22 -17.26 5.85
N ILE A 325 23.35 -16.48 5.30
CA ILE A 325 22.75 -15.33 5.96
C ILE A 325 21.26 -15.58 6.10
N ASN A 326 20.77 -15.55 7.33
CA ASN A 326 19.35 -15.57 7.66
C ASN A 326 19.05 -14.35 8.53
N GLY A 327 18.34 -13.37 8.00
CA GLY A 327 18.09 -12.10 8.67
C GLY A 327 16.65 -11.64 8.56
N PRO A 328 16.12 -10.96 9.61
CA PRO A 328 14.74 -10.48 9.58
C PRO A 328 14.59 -9.20 8.78
N GLU A 329 13.59 -9.18 7.89
CA GLU A 329 13.16 -8.01 7.14
C GLU A 329 11.72 -7.61 7.49
N GLY A 330 11.45 -6.30 7.57
CA GLY A 330 10.13 -5.77 7.88
C GLY A 330 9.21 -5.74 6.66
N PHE A 331 8.15 -6.54 6.68
CA PHE A 331 7.12 -6.60 5.64
C PHE A 331 5.80 -6.02 6.11
N THR A 332 5.10 -5.34 5.21
CA THR A 332 3.73 -4.83 5.36
C THR A 332 2.71 -5.80 4.76
N PRO A 333 1.43 -5.67 5.11
CA PRO A 333 0.37 -6.54 4.60
C PRO A 333 0.06 -6.43 3.12
N ASP A 334 0.51 -5.38 2.46
CA ASP A 334 0.27 -5.10 1.04
C ASP A 334 1.54 -4.96 0.21
N ASN A 335 2.69 -5.19 0.84
CA ASN A 335 4.02 -5.09 0.24
C ASN A 335 4.45 -3.68 -0.16
N GLU A 336 3.67 -2.65 0.20
CA GLU A 336 4.01 -1.24 -0.01
C GLU A 336 4.66 -0.63 1.24
N PHE A 337 5.45 0.42 1.07
CA PHE A 337 6.12 1.10 2.18
C PHE A 337 5.11 1.66 3.19
N CYS A 338 5.54 1.81 4.43
CA CYS A 338 4.76 2.45 5.47
C CYS A 338 5.38 3.81 5.78
N LEU A 339 4.76 4.87 5.24
CA LEU A 339 5.26 6.26 5.30
C LEU A 339 4.21 7.21 5.86
N GLY A 340 4.65 8.40 6.29
CA GLY A 340 3.80 9.55 6.55
C GLY A 340 3.42 9.79 8.00
N GLU A 341 2.64 10.84 8.24
CA GLU A 341 2.18 11.24 9.56
C GLU A 341 1.04 10.33 10.05
N THR A 342 1.15 9.87 11.28
CA THR A 342 0.15 9.01 11.93
C THR A 342 -1.04 9.80 12.47
N SER A 343 -1.89 9.14 13.29
CA SER A 343 -2.97 9.80 14.05
C SER A 343 -2.45 10.74 15.16
N VAL A 344 -1.18 10.59 15.55
CA VAL A 344 -0.51 11.48 16.53
C VAL A 344 0.22 12.58 15.78
N GLY A 345 -0.13 13.83 16.02
CA GLY A 345 0.46 14.98 15.34
C GLY A 345 1.96 15.09 15.58
N GLY A 346 2.74 15.22 14.50
CA GLY A 346 4.21 15.25 14.53
C GLY A 346 4.87 13.88 14.68
N PHE A 347 4.12 12.77 14.74
CA PHE A 347 4.70 11.43 14.73
C PHE A 347 4.60 10.83 13.32
N TYR A 348 5.74 10.72 12.65
CA TYR A 348 5.88 10.17 11.31
C TYR A 348 6.45 8.76 11.35
N VAL A 349 6.16 7.97 10.33
CA VAL A 349 6.76 6.66 10.10
C VAL A 349 7.47 6.62 8.74
N ALA A 350 8.58 5.91 8.67
CA ALA A 350 9.30 5.56 7.45
C ALA A 350 9.96 4.18 7.64
N ALA A 351 9.19 3.12 7.40
CA ALA A 351 9.60 1.74 7.68
C ALA A 351 8.82 0.74 6.80
N GLY A 352 9.08 -0.57 6.97
CA GLY A 352 8.36 -1.62 6.25
C GLY A 352 8.64 -1.58 4.75
N PHE A 353 9.91 -1.60 4.37
CA PHE A 353 10.33 -1.41 2.98
C PHE A 353 10.31 -2.68 2.12
N CYS A 354 9.83 -3.80 2.66
CA CYS A 354 9.49 -5.02 1.91
C CYS A 354 10.55 -5.39 0.86
N ALA A 355 11.80 -5.64 1.29
CA ALA A 355 12.96 -5.95 0.47
C ALA A 355 13.43 -4.83 -0.51
N HIS A 356 12.81 -3.65 -0.51
CA HIS A 356 13.19 -2.53 -1.39
C HIS A 356 13.91 -1.38 -0.67
N GLY A 357 14.25 -1.54 0.62
CA GLY A 357 14.84 -0.48 1.42
C GLY A 357 16.14 0.07 0.86
N ILE A 358 17.02 -0.79 0.35
CA ILE A 358 18.30 -0.37 -0.26
C ILE A 358 18.06 0.29 -1.63
N ALA A 359 17.23 -0.30 -2.47
CA ALA A 359 16.93 0.26 -3.79
C ALA A 359 16.20 1.62 -3.70
N GLY A 360 15.33 1.78 -2.70
CA GLY A 360 14.49 2.95 -2.53
C GLY A 360 15.03 4.02 -1.55
N ALA A 361 16.15 3.77 -0.85
CA ALA A 361 16.56 4.62 0.29
C ALA A 361 16.68 6.11 -0.04
N GLY A 362 17.22 6.46 -1.20
CA GLY A 362 17.30 7.86 -1.66
C GLY A 362 15.92 8.49 -1.78
N GLY A 363 15.01 7.83 -2.48
CA GLY A 363 13.63 8.27 -2.67
C GLY A 363 12.85 8.35 -1.36
N ILE A 364 12.97 7.32 -0.51
CA ILE A 364 12.33 7.30 0.82
C ILE A 364 12.74 8.53 1.63
N GLY A 365 14.04 8.77 1.77
CA GLY A 365 14.54 9.90 2.54
C GLY A 365 14.06 11.24 1.98
N LYS A 366 14.07 11.39 0.64
CA LYS A 366 13.59 12.58 -0.04
C LYS A 366 12.11 12.86 0.26
N VAL A 367 11.23 11.91 -0.04
CA VAL A 367 9.78 12.13 0.07
C VAL A 367 9.33 12.33 1.52
N VAL A 368 9.96 11.63 2.48
CA VAL A 368 9.65 11.80 3.90
C VAL A 368 10.13 13.16 4.42
N ALA A 369 11.35 13.57 4.07
CA ALA A 369 11.87 14.89 4.46
C ALA A 369 11.02 16.04 3.85
N GLU A 370 10.65 15.92 2.58
CA GLU A 370 9.75 16.87 1.93
C GLU A 370 8.38 16.92 2.62
N TRP A 371 7.80 15.76 2.97
CA TRP A 371 6.52 15.67 3.66
C TRP A 371 6.57 16.33 5.05
N VAL A 372 7.61 16.04 5.81
CA VAL A 372 7.81 16.65 7.15
C VAL A 372 7.94 18.18 7.06
N ILE A 373 8.67 18.69 6.09
CA ILE A 373 8.89 20.15 5.91
C ILE A 373 7.63 20.84 5.38
N ALA A 374 6.94 20.25 4.41
CA ALA A 374 5.74 20.82 3.80
C ALA A 374 4.46 20.61 4.65
N GLY A 375 4.48 19.63 5.57
CA GLY A 375 3.32 19.19 6.34
C GLY A 375 2.33 18.31 5.55
N GLU A 376 2.61 18.06 4.27
CA GLU A 376 1.81 17.22 3.36
C GLU A 376 2.72 16.55 2.31
N PRO A 377 2.33 15.41 1.72
CA PRO A 377 3.14 14.74 0.70
C PRO A 377 3.30 15.63 -0.55
N THR A 378 4.48 15.57 -1.17
CA THR A 378 4.83 16.39 -2.34
C THR A 378 4.54 15.67 -3.66
N MET A 379 4.20 14.39 -3.60
CA MET A 379 3.80 13.54 -4.71
C MET A 379 2.73 12.56 -4.26
N ASP A 380 2.20 11.77 -5.17
CA ASP A 380 1.18 10.77 -4.86
C ASP A 380 1.78 9.62 -4.01
N LEU A 381 1.49 9.63 -2.72
CA LEU A 381 1.96 8.67 -1.72
C LEU A 381 0.82 7.98 -0.95
N TRP A 382 -0.45 8.14 -1.36
CA TRP A 382 -1.58 7.63 -0.59
C TRP A 382 -1.49 6.11 -0.33
N HIS A 383 -1.01 5.34 -1.31
CA HIS A 383 -0.84 3.88 -1.20
C HIS A 383 0.35 3.46 -0.33
N MET A 384 1.21 4.40 0.07
CA MET A 384 2.28 4.21 1.06
C MET A 384 1.97 4.90 2.40
N ASP A 385 0.92 5.74 2.48
CA ASP A 385 0.52 6.41 3.72
C ASP A 385 0.09 5.38 4.77
N ILE A 386 0.62 5.49 6.00
CA ILE A 386 0.23 4.63 7.14
C ILE A 386 -1.28 4.60 7.35
N LYS A 387 -1.98 5.69 7.05
CA LYS A 387 -3.43 5.81 7.19
C LYS A 387 -4.26 4.98 6.20
N ARG A 388 -3.63 4.35 5.19
CA ARG A 388 -4.33 3.41 4.30
C ARG A 388 -4.81 2.14 4.99
N PHE A 389 -4.19 1.78 6.12
CA PHE A 389 -4.53 0.55 6.83
C PHE A 389 -5.82 0.70 7.62
N SER A 390 -6.78 -0.20 7.39
CA SER A 390 -8.01 -0.28 8.15
C SER A 390 -7.78 -0.80 9.58
N ASP A 391 -8.79 -0.69 10.43
CA ASP A 391 -8.72 -1.18 11.81
C ASP A 391 -8.50 -2.70 11.93
N ALA A 392 -8.81 -3.47 10.89
CA ALA A 392 -8.52 -4.91 10.85
C ALA A 392 -7.03 -5.21 11.06
N TYR A 393 -6.15 -4.33 10.57
CA TYR A 393 -4.70 -4.47 10.74
C TYR A 393 -4.21 -4.21 12.17
N LYS A 394 -5.06 -3.82 13.09
CA LYS A 394 -4.78 -3.83 14.54
C LYS A 394 -4.68 -5.26 15.08
N SER A 395 -5.29 -6.24 14.41
CA SER A 395 -5.16 -7.66 14.73
C SER A 395 -3.81 -8.20 14.27
N PRO A 396 -2.95 -8.73 15.19
CA PRO A 396 -1.68 -9.35 14.80
C PRO A 396 -1.88 -10.55 13.87
N LYS A 397 -2.92 -11.36 14.10
CA LYS A 397 -3.23 -12.53 13.28
C LYS A 397 -3.58 -12.13 11.86
N PHE A 398 -4.50 -11.16 11.67
CA PHE A 398 -4.88 -10.67 10.36
C PHE A 398 -3.68 -10.11 9.60
N THR A 399 -2.86 -9.28 10.27
CA THR A 399 -1.65 -8.70 9.71
C THR A 399 -0.66 -9.77 9.27
N LEU A 400 -0.42 -10.79 10.11
CA LEU A 400 0.51 -11.88 9.81
C LEU A 400 0.07 -12.69 8.58
N GLU A 401 -1.21 -13.09 8.50
CA GLU A 401 -1.71 -13.86 7.37
C GLU A 401 -1.53 -13.11 6.05
N ARG A 402 -1.77 -11.79 6.03
CA ARG A 402 -1.55 -10.93 4.87
C ARG A 402 -0.07 -10.78 4.51
N VAL A 403 0.79 -10.58 5.50
CA VAL A 403 2.24 -10.47 5.29
C VAL A 403 2.80 -11.77 4.72
N LYS A 404 2.38 -12.92 5.24
CA LYS A 404 2.79 -14.23 4.71
C LYS A 404 2.40 -14.40 3.25
N GLU A 405 1.11 -14.16 2.91
CA GLU A 405 0.62 -14.24 1.52
C GLU A 405 1.45 -13.36 0.58
N ASN A 406 1.76 -12.12 0.98
CA ASN A 406 2.56 -11.21 0.16
C ASN A 406 4.02 -11.64 0.02
N TYR A 407 4.65 -12.14 1.09
CA TYR A 407 6.01 -12.64 1.03
C TYR A 407 6.11 -13.86 0.11
N GLU A 408 5.19 -14.81 0.27
CA GLU A 408 5.16 -16.06 -0.52
C GLU A 408 4.85 -15.82 -2.00
N ALA A 409 4.07 -14.78 -2.32
CA ALA A 409 3.73 -14.35 -3.68
C ALA A 409 4.68 -13.30 -4.28
N TYR A 410 5.84 -13.03 -3.64
CA TYR A 410 6.72 -11.92 -4.01
C TYR A 410 7.17 -11.95 -5.47
N TYR A 411 7.37 -13.13 -6.05
CA TYR A 411 7.75 -13.33 -7.45
C TYR A 411 6.60 -13.74 -8.36
N ASP A 412 5.38 -13.84 -7.86
CA ASP A 412 4.24 -14.23 -8.69
C ASP A 412 3.89 -13.16 -9.73
N ILE A 413 3.30 -13.62 -10.82
CA ILE A 413 2.67 -12.73 -11.79
C ILE A 413 1.30 -12.37 -11.24
N HIS A 414 1.07 -11.09 -10.95
CA HIS A 414 -0.24 -10.60 -10.55
C HIS A 414 -1.11 -10.29 -11.75
N TYR A 415 -2.34 -10.81 -11.73
CA TYR A 415 -3.30 -10.67 -12.81
C TYR A 415 -4.43 -9.72 -12.44
N PRO A 416 -5.00 -8.96 -13.41
CA PRO A 416 -6.18 -8.16 -13.15
C PRO A 416 -7.34 -8.99 -12.59
N GLY A 417 -7.98 -8.51 -11.55
CA GLY A 417 -9.08 -9.21 -10.89
C GLY A 417 -8.67 -10.38 -10.00
N GLU A 418 -7.39 -10.56 -9.74
CA GLU A 418 -6.90 -11.48 -8.72
C GLU A 418 -7.31 -11.00 -7.31
N GLU A 419 -7.73 -11.93 -6.47
CA GLU A 419 -8.21 -11.64 -5.13
C GLU A 419 -7.31 -12.28 -4.06
N ARG A 420 -7.18 -11.59 -2.93
CA ARG A 420 -6.49 -12.13 -1.77
C ARG A 420 -7.21 -13.36 -1.22
N SER A 421 -6.45 -14.39 -0.85
CA SER A 421 -6.99 -15.64 -0.31
C SER A 421 -6.92 -15.71 1.21
N SER A 422 -5.93 -15.08 1.85
CA SER A 422 -5.73 -15.08 3.30
C SER A 422 -6.61 -14.05 4.02
N ALA A 423 -6.75 -14.18 5.33
CA ALA A 423 -7.39 -13.21 6.22
C ALA A 423 -8.76 -12.71 5.70
N ARG A 424 -9.63 -13.63 5.27
CA ARG A 424 -10.95 -13.34 4.71
C ARG A 424 -12.02 -13.28 5.80
N GLY A 425 -13.09 -12.55 5.52
CA GLY A 425 -14.31 -12.52 6.35
C GLY A 425 -14.25 -11.65 7.58
N GLU A 426 -13.32 -10.70 7.69
CA GLU A 426 -13.18 -9.80 8.84
C GLU A 426 -14.35 -8.81 8.95
N ASN A 427 -14.66 -8.09 7.88
CA ASN A 427 -15.82 -7.23 7.80
C ASN A 427 -16.78 -7.75 6.73
N LYS A 428 -18.05 -7.83 7.05
CA LYS A 428 -19.11 -8.36 6.20
C LYS A 428 -20.27 -7.39 6.10
N SER A 429 -20.91 -7.37 4.93
CA SER A 429 -22.19 -6.73 4.76
C SER A 429 -23.26 -7.39 5.64
N PRO A 430 -24.29 -6.66 6.10
CA PRO A 430 -25.38 -7.26 6.87
C PRO A 430 -26.17 -8.33 6.11
N ILE A 431 -25.99 -8.42 4.80
CA ILE A 431 -26.65 -9.41 3.93
C ILE A 431 -25.65 -10.40 3.31
N TYR A 432 -24.46 -10.53 3.89
CA TYR A 432 -23.39 -11.40 3.40
C TYR A 432 -23.85 -12.85 3.19
N ASP A 433 -24.58 -13.43 4.16
CA ASP A 433 -25.02 -14.82 4.07
C ASP A 433 -26.03 -15.00 2.92
N TRP A 434 -26.95 -14.06 2.72
CA TRP A 434 -27.85 -14.06 1.58
C TRP A 434 -27.07 -14.04 0.25
N HIS A 435 -26.05 -13.18 0.14
CA HIS A 435 -25.19 -13.14 -1.04
C HIS A 435 -24.54 -14.49 -1.32
N LYS A 436 -23.97 -15.11 -0.28
CA LYS A 436 -23.30 -16.39 -0.37
C LYS A 436 -24.26 -17.50 -0.85
N GLU A 437 -25.47 -17.54 -0.30
CA GLU A 437 -26.52 -18.51 -0.69
C GLU A 437 -27.03 -18.28 -2.10
N ASN A 438 -26.90 -17.07 -2.64
CA ASN A 438 -27.38 -16.69 -3.98
C ASN A 438 -26.28 -16.63 -5.06
N GLY A 439 -25.13 -17.28 -4.83
CA GLY A 439 -24.10 -17.47 -5.83
C GLY A 439 -23.16 -16.26 -6.00
N ALA A 440 -23.01 -15.43 -4.97
CA ALA A 440 -22.03 -14.35 -5.00
C ALA A 440 -20.59 -14.89 -5.00
N VAL A 441 -19.78 -14.35 -5.88
CA VAL A 441 -18.32 -14.52 -5.87
C VAL A 441 -17.72 -13.27 -5.23
N PHE A 442 -16.99 -13.50 -4.13
CA PHE A 442 -16.50 -12.41 -3.31
C PHE A 442 -15.05 -12.02 -3.64
N GLY A 443 -14.79 -10.72 -3.61
CA GLY A 443 -13.48 -10.13 -3.48
C GLY A 443 -13.32 -9.43 -2.11
N GLU A 444 -12.13 -8.87 -1.87
CA GLU A 444 -11.83 -8.15 -0.63
C GLU A 444 -11.29 -6.75 -0.93
N LYS A 445 -11.71 -5.76 -0.12
CA LYS A 445 -11.12 -4.42 -0.13
C LYS A 445 -11.09 -3.87 1.29
N ALA A 446 -9.88 -3.52 1.78
CA ALA A 446 -9.67 -2.97 3.13
C ALA A 446 -10.34 -3.81 4.25
N ALA A 447 -10.20 -5.13 4.14
CA ALA A 447 -10.78 -6.16 5.01
C ALA A 447 -12.30 -6.35 4.91
N TRP A 448 -12.98 -5.71 3.96
CA TRP A 448 -14.39 -5.94 3.66
C TRP A 448 -14.59 -7.00 2.59
N GLU A 449 -15.47 -7.96 2.85
CA GLU A 449 -15.99 -8.86 1.82
C GLU A 449 -16.94 -8.08 0.90
N ARG A 450 -16.69 -8.13 -0.40
CA ARG A 450 -17.47 -7.44 -1.42
C ARG A 450 -17.87 -8.39 -2.52
N VAL A 451 -19.09 -8.27 -2.99
CA VAL A 451 -19.56 -9.09 -4.13
C VAL A 451 -18.91 -8.57 -5.41
N ASN A 452 -18.08 -9.37 -6.06
CA ASN A 452 -17.53 -9.05 -7.37
C ASN A 452 -18.57 -9.24 -8.48
N TYR A 453 -19.28 -10.36 -8.47
CA TYR A 453 -20.38 -10.71 -9.37
C TYR A 453 -21.16 -11.92 -8.82
N TYR A 454 -22.31 -12.24 -9.44
CA TYR A 454 -23.10 -13.42 -9.10
C TYR A 454 -23.02 -14.44 -10.23
N LEU A 455 -22.69 -15.69 -9.87
CA LEU A 455 -22.66 -16.84 -10.76
C LEU A 455 -23.64 -17.90 -10.25
N LYS A 456 -24.84 -17.93 -10.81
CA LYS A 456 -25.86 -18.95 -10.44
C LYS A 456 -25.54 -20.30 -11.06
N ALA A 457 -25.92 -21.36 -10.37
CA ALA A 457 -25.74 -22.73 -10.88
C ALA A 457 -26.39 -22.98 -12.27
N THR A 458 -27.43 -22.22 -12.60
CA THR A 458 -28.12 -22.26 -13.91
C THR A 458 -27.40 -21.47 -15.00
N GLU A 459 -26.35 -20.72 -14.66
CA GLU A 459 -25.60 -19.85 -15.58
C GLU A 459 -24.21 -20.41 -15.91
N LYS A 460 -24.06 -21.76 -15.89
CA LYS A 460 -22.76 -22.43 -16.15
C LYS A 460 -22.28 -22.29 -17.59
N ASP A 461 -23.22 -22.16 -18.52
CA ASP A 461 -22.95 -22.10 -19.97
C ASP A 461 -23.03 -20.65 -20.49
N LEU A 462 -22.45 -19.72 -19.78
CA LEU A 462 -22.39 -18.31 -20.19
C LEU A 462 -21.54 -18.14 -21.45
N ASP A 463 -21.95 -17.20 -22.30
CA ASP A 463 -21.23 -16.82 -23.49
C ASP A 463 -19.82 -16.30 -23.13
N GLN A 464 -18.81 -17.07 -23.50
CA GLN A 464 -17.39 -16.74 -23.28
C GLN A 464 -16.78 -15.96 -24.45
N SER A 465 -17.56 -15.64 -25.49
CA SER A 465 -17.06 -14.93 -26.68
C SER A 465 -16.51 -13.55 -26.38
N LEU A 466 -16.96 -12.94 -25.28
CA LEU A 466 -16.48 -11.64 -24.80
C LEU A 466 -15.24 -11.72 -23.92
N GLN A 467 -14.74 -12.92 -23.58
CA GLN A 467 -13.55 -13.08 -22.74
C GLN A 467 -12.34 -12.46 -23.41
N PRO A 468 -11.65 -11.52 -22.77
CA PRO A 468 -10.41 -10.96 -23.29
C PRO A 468 -9.33 -12.03 -23.39
N ASN A 469 -8.49 -11.94 -24.43
CA ASN A 469 -7.37 -12.84 -24.60
C ASN A 469 -6.21 -12.49 -23.63
N GLY A 470 -5.46 -13.51 -23.22
CA GLY A 470 -4.22 -13.37 -22.47
C GLY A 470 -4.44 -12.90 -21.03
N TRP A 471 -3.54 -12.03 -20.57
CA TRP A 471 -3.38 -11.64 -19.18
C TRP A 471 -4.64 -11.10 -18.50
N VAL A 472 -5.41 -10.23 -19.18
CA VAL A 472 -6.62 -9.62 -18.61
C VAL A 472 -7.82 -10.59 -18.54
N GLY A 473 -7.79 -11.70 -19.27
CA GLY A 473 -8.86 -12.69 -19.30
C GLY A 473 -8.82 -13.73 -18.18
N LYS A 474 -7.72 -13.83 -17.43
CA LYS A 474 -7.51 -14.94 -16.48
C LYS A 474 -8.54 -15.01 -15.35
N HIS A 475 -8.95 -13.87 -14.81
CA HIS A 475 -9.97 -13.77 -13.76
C HIS A 475 -11.26 -13.07 -14.24
N TRP A 476 -11.49 -13.10 -15.55
CA TRP A 476 -12.71 -12.56 -16.14
C TRP A 476 -13.89 -13.52 -15.96
N SER A 477 -15.10 -12.97 -15.87
CA SER A 477 -16.34 -13.73 -15.83
C SER A 477 -17.42 -13.11 -16.72
N ALA A 478 -18.06 -13.92 -17.57
CA ALA A 478 -19.18 -13.51 -18.38
C ALA A 478 -20.42 -13.08 -17.56
N ALA A 479 -20.51 -13.46 -16.29
CA ALA A 479 -21.55 -12.99 -15.38
C ALA A 479 -21.57 -11.46 -15.25
N VAL A 480 -20.41 -10.81 -15.36
CA VAL A 480 -20.29 -9.34 -15.32
C VAL A 480 -21.05 -8.70 -16.48
N ALA A 481 -21.01 -9.30 -17.67
CA ALA A 481 -21.77 -8.80 -18.82
C ALA A 481 -23.29 -8.88 -18.60
N LEU A 482 -23.78 -9.96 -17.99
CA LEU A 482 -25.21 -10.10 -17.67
C LEU A 482 -25.67 -9.03 -16.66
N GLU A 483 -24.85 -8.73 -15.66
CA GLU A 483 -25.15 -7.70 -14.65
C GLU A 483 -25.11 -6.30 -15.29
N HIS A 484 -24.13 -6.04 -16.15
CA HIS A 484 -24.04 -4.80 -16.93
C HIS A 484 -25.30 -4.60 -17.77
N HIS A 485 -25.70 -5.59 -18.57
CA HIS A 485 -26.89 -5.51 -19.41
C HIS A 485 -28.18 -5.38 -18.59
N ALA A 486 -28.30 -6.07 -17.46
CA ALA A 486 -29.45 -5.93 -16.57
C ALA A 486 -29.59 -4.50 -16.06
N THR A 487 -28.48 -3.88 -15.66
CA THR A 487 -28.44 -2.49 -15.18
C THR A 487 -28.82 -1.50 -16.29
N ARG A 488 -28.31 -1.67 -17.52
CA ARG A 488 -28.64 -0.80 -18.66
C ARG A 488 -30.08 -0.93 -19.15
N ASN A 489 -30.63 -2.16 -19.15
CA ASN A 489 -31.92 -2.44 -19.82
C ASN A 489 -33.08 -2.60 -18.84
N SER A 490 -32.82 -2.83 -17.57
CA SER A 490 -33.82 -3.10 -16.53
C SER A 490 -33.50 -2.42 -15.21
N ALA A 491 -32.90 -3.13 -14.27
CA ALA A 491 -32.39 -2.59 -13.03
C ALA A 491 -31.30 -3.49 -12.40
N GLY A 492 -30.20 -2.90 -11.95
CA GLY A 492 -29.22 -3.53 -11.08
C GLY A 492 -29.43 -3.14 -9.62
N LEU A 493 -29.26 -4.09 -8.71
CA LEU A 493 -29.26 -3.87 -7.26
C LEU A 493 -27.89 -4.26 -6.70
N PHE A 494 -27.22 -3.31 -6.07
CA PHE A 494 -25.83 -3.42 -5.62
C PHE A 494 -25.73 -3.26 -4.11
N ASP A 495 -24.88 -4.06 -3.48
CA ASP A 495 -24.52 -3.89 -2.07
C ASP A 495 -23.19 -3.11 -1.95
N GLU A 496 -23.31 -1.85 -1.55
CA GLU A 496 -22.22 -0.92 -1.34
C GLU A 496 -21.99 -0.63 0.16
N SER A 497 -22.44 -1.53 1.04
CA SER A 497 -22.36 -1.35 2.50
C SER A 497 -20.92 -1.19 2.99
N SER A 498 -19.92 -1.60 2.21
CA SER A 498 -18.50 -1.40 2.52
C SER A 498 -18.00 0.04 2.32
N PHE A 499 -18.72 0.91 1.59
CA PHE A 499 -18.33 2.32 1.47
C PHE A 499 -18.20 2.97 2.83
N ALA A 500 -17.17 3.79 2.99
CA ALA A 500 -16.97 4.54 4.21
C ALA A 500 -18.04 5.63 4.37
N LYS A 501 -18.59 5.75 5.58
CA LYS A 501 -19.59 6.72 5.94
C LYS A 501 -19.09 7.51 7.14
N ILE A 502 -18.78 8.78 6.90
CA ILE A 502 -18.24 9.68 7.92
C ILE A 502 -19.30 10.74 8.22
N LYS A 503 -19.66 10.87 9.49
CA LYS A 503 -20.53 11.95 9.97
C LYS A 503 -19.64 13.11 10.43
N VAL A 504 -19.94 14.31 9.94
CA VAL A 504 -19.32 15.57 10.39
C VAL A 504 -20.40 16.44 10.96
N GLY A 505 -20.27 16.80 12.24
CA GLY A 505 -21.26 17.57 12.99
C GLY A 505 -20.65 18.75 13.73
N GLY A 506 -21.52 19.64 14.23
CA GLY A 506 -21.13 20.79 15.03
C GLY A 506 -21.43 22.13 14.38
N ALA A 507 -21.49 23.19 15.19
CA ALA A 507 -21.96 24.53 14.77
C ALA A 507 -21.15 25.10 13.57
N ARG A 508 -19.86 24.71 13.42
CA ARG A 508 -18.97 25.16 12.35
C ARG A 508 -18.67 24.09 11.29
N ALA A 509 -19.43 22.97 11.29
CA ALA A 509 -19.17 21.86 10.35
C ALA A 509 -19.25 22.30 8.88
N GLY A 510 -20.25 23.11 8.52
CA GLY A 510 -20.39 23.63 7.15
C GLY A 510 -19.24 24.58 6.74
N GLU A 511 -18.79 25.44 7.65
CA GLU A 511 -17.64 26.33 7.42
C GLU A 511 -16.36 25.51 7.22
N PHE A 512 -16.13 24.52 8.07
CA PHE A 512 -14.99 23.62 7.97
C PHE A 512 -14.97 22.86 6.63
N LEU A 513 -16.07 22.24 6.25
CA LEU A 513 -16.15 21.50 4.99
C LEU A 513 -15.98 22.39 3.78
N ASN A 514 -16.54 23.61 3.79
CA ASN A 514 -16.33 24.58 2.70
C ASN A 514 -14.89 25.10 2.63
N LEU A 515 -14.12 25.06 3.71
CA LEU A 515 -12.70 25.41 3.68
C LEU A 515 -11.87 24.39 2.92
N ILE A 516 -12.16 23.09 3.11
CA ILE A 516 -11.32 22.00 2.61
C ILE A 516 -11.80 21.40 1.27
N CYS A 517 -13.07 21.61 0.92
CA CYS A 517 -13.66 21.09 -0.31
C CYS A 517 -13.58 22.11 -1.46
N ALA A 518 -13.39 21.60 -2.67
CA ALA A 518 -13.35 22.44 -3.88
C ALA A 518 -14.72 23.04 -4.24
N ASN A 519 -15.82 22.38 -3.84
CA ASN A 519 -17.19 22.86 -4.06
C ASN A 519 -17.83 23.37 -2.76
N ASN A 520 -18.78 24.33 -2.89
CA ASN A 520 -19.66 24.68 -1.80
C ASN A 520 -20.54 23.45 -1.44
N VAL A 521 -20.50 23.01 -0.19
CA VAL A 521 -21.29 21.89 0.32
C VAL A 521 -22.46 22.34 1.20
N VAL A 522 -22.53 23.61 1.59
CA VAL A 522 -23.65 24.21 2.33
C VAL A 522 -24.67 24.73 1.33
N LYS A 523 -25.56 23.84 0.88
CA LYS A 523 -26.61 24.13 -0.12
C LYS A 523 -28.02 24.01 0.44
N GLY A 524 -28.14 23.75 1.75
CA GLY A 524 -29.40 23.48 2.44
C GLY A 524 -29.61 21.99 2.72
N VAL A 525 -30.43 21.74 3.73
CA VAL A 525 -30.75 20.36 4.17
C VAL A 525 -31.27 19.52 2.99
N ASP A 526 -30.89 18.26 2.96
CA ASP A 526 -31.23 17.29 1.90
C ASP A 526 -30.57 17.54 0.53
N LYS A 527 -29.59 18.43 0.44
CA LYS A 527 -28.78 18.61 -0.76
C LYS A 527 -27.51 17.79 -0.69
N THR A 528 -27.17 17.17 -1.81
CA THR A 528 -25.94 16.38 -1.99
C THR A 528 -24.99 17.08 -2.94
N THR A 529 -23.70 17.00 -2.68
CA THR A 529 -22.64 17.60 -3.49
C THR A 529 -21.52 16.58 -3.66
N TYR A 530 -21.14 16.31 -4.90
CA TYR A 530 -19.87 15.63 -5.20
C TYR A 530 -18.78 16.69 -5.24
N THR A 531 -17.65 16.43 -4.58
CA THR A 531 -16.55 17.40 -4.47
C THR A 531 -15.22 16.72 -4.26
N GLN A 532 -14.15 17.35 -4.74
CA GLN A 532 -12.78 16.99 -4.42
C GLN A 532 -12.33 17.71 -3.16
N VAL A 533 -11.40 17.10 -2.45
CA VAL A 533 -10.64 17.70 -1.35
C VAL A 533 -9.22 17.98 -1.88
N LEU A 534 -8.73 19.19 -1.67
CA LEU A 534 -7.48 19.64 -2.27
C LEU A 534 -6.41 19.90 -1.21
N ASN A 535 -5.17 19.58 -1.55
CA ASN A 535 -4.00 20.03 -0.79
C ASN A 535 -3.66 21.50 -1.15
N LYS A 536 -2.66 22.07 -0.45
CA LYS A 536 -2.21 23.47 -0.66
C LYS A 536 -1.68 23.76 -2.06
N LYS A 537 -1.33 22.73 -2.84
CA LYS A 537 -0.86 22.84 -4.23
C LYS A 537 -1.96 22.59 -5.27
N GLY A 538 -3.19 22.35 -4.84
CA GLY A 538 -4.33 22.04 -5.70
C GLY A 538 -4.38 20.58 -6.16
N GLY A 539 -3.53 19.69 -5.62
CA GLY A 539 -3.62 18.25 -5.86
C GLY A 539 -4.82 17.64 -5.14
N ILE A 540 -5.46 16.66 -5.76
CA ILE A 540 -6.63 15.97 -5.21
C ILE A 540 -6.17 14.98 -4.13
N VAL A 541 -6.59 15.20 -2.89
CA VAL A 541 -6.30 14.33 -1.74
C VAL A 541 -7.33 13.22 -1.63
N SER A 542 -8.59 13.53 -1.93
CA SER A 542 -9.71 12.60 -1.92
C SER A 542 -10.89 13.19 -2.69
N ASP A 543 -11.92 12.37 -2.93
CA ASP A 543 -13.19 12.81 -3.46
C ASP A 543 -14.35 12.32 -2.58
N TYR A 544 -15.34 13.17 -2.38
CA TYR A 544 -16.47 12.92 -1.48
C TYR A 544 -17.81 13.16 -2.13
N THR A 545 -18.76 12.30 -1.77
CA THR A 545 -20.19 12.63 -1.88
C THR A 545 -20.67 13.10 -0.52
N ILE A 546 -21.02 14.40 -0.40
CA ILE A 546 -21.42 15.03 0.85
C ILE A 546 -22.89 15.40 0.80
N THR A 547 -23.66 14.92 1.76
CA THR A 547 -25.07 15.29 1.96
C THR A 547 -25.22 16.11 3.23
N GLN A 548 -25.81 17.31 3.14
CA GLN A 548 -26.22 18.07 4.30
C GLN A 548 -27.50 17.45 4.88
N VAL A 549 -27.38 16.72 5.99
CA VAL A 549 -28.49 15.93 6.58
C VAL A 549 -29.28 16.72 7.62
N ALA A 550 -28.67 17.76 8.18
CA ALA A 550 -29.30 18.78 9.05
C ALA A 550 -28.52 20.09 8.92
N ASP A 551 -28.97 21.16 9.55
CA ASP A 551 -28.31 22.48 9.44
C ASP A 551 -26.83 22.46 9.80
N SER A 552 -26.45 21.67 10.80
CA SER A 552 -25.07 21.52 11.29
C SER A 552 -24.53 20.10 11.19
N GLU A 553 -25.14 19.22 10.40
CA GLU A 553 -24.71 17.84 10.22
C GLU A 553 -24.56 17.47 8.74
N PHE A 554 -23.49 16.78 8.42
CA PHE A 554 -23.15 16.32 7.07
C PHE A 554 -22.78 14.84 7.09
N LEU A 555 -23.26 14.11 6.09
CA LEU A 555 -22.89 12.73 5.82
C LEU A 555 -21.94 12.70 4.61
N ILE A 556 -20.73 12.22 4.82
CA ILE A 556 -19.72 12.02 3.79
C ILE A 556 -19.70 10.56 3.42
N ILE A 557 -19.73 10.26 2.12
CA ILE A 557 -19.51 8.93 1.56
C ILE A 557 -18.22 8.97 0.76
N THR A 558 -17.34 8.00 1.02
CA THR A 558 -16.08 7.81 0.31
C THR A 558 -15.79 6.32 0.08
N GLY A 559 -14.77 6.01 -0.70
CA GLY A 559 -14.45 4.62 -1.06
C GLY A 559 -14.03 3.76 0.14
N THR A 560 -14.32 2.48 0.07
CA THR A 560 -14.07 1.48 1.14
C THR A 560 -12.64 1.53 1.70
N ALA A 561 -11.64 1.75 0.84
CA ALA A 561 -10.23 1.75 1.24
C ALA A 561 -9.77 3.05 1.91
N PHE A 562 -10.56 4.11 1.83
CA PHE A 562 -10.11 5.46 2.17
C PHE A 562 -10.56 5.95 3.55
N LEU A 563 -11.34 5.18 4.29
CA LEU A 563 -11.90 5.59 5.60
C LEU A 563 -10.87 6.24 6.52
N ASN A 564 -9.78 5.52 6.83
CA ASN A 564 -8.79 6.01 7.78
C ASN A 564 -7.92 7.13 7.20
N HIS A 565 -7.63 7.08 5.90
CA HIS A 565 -6.94 8.15 5.17
C HIS A 565 -7.76 9.44 5.25
N ASP A 566 -9.02 9.39 4.85
CA ASP A 566 -9.91 10.54 4.76
C ASP A 566 -10.26 11.11 6.13
N LYS A 567 -10.60 10.23 7.09
CA LYS A 567 -10.83 10.65 8.47
C LYS A 567 -9.60 11.32 9.07
N GLY A 568 -8.42 10.72 8.87
CA GLY A 568 -7.15 11.30 9.33
C GLY A 568 -6.84 12.65 8.70
N TRP A 569 -7.15 12.84 7.41
CA TRP A 569 -7.04 14.13 6.74
C TRP A 569 -8.00 15.15 7.33
N LEU A 570 -9.28 14.81 7.48
CA LEU A 570 -10.29 15.68 8.08
C LEU A 570 -9.87 16.11 9.49
N GLU A 571 -9.45 15.18 10.34
CA GLU A 571 -8.99 15.46 11.70
C GLU A 571 -7.76 16.36 11.73
N LYS A 572 -6.81 16.16 10.79
CA LYS A 572 -5.65 17.02 10.64
C LYS A 572 -6.07 18.46 10.26
N GLN A 573 -6.90 18.63 9.25
CA GLN A 573 -7.37 19.93 8.80
C GLN A 573 -8.18 20.64 9.88
N MET A 574 -8.99 19.91 10.64
CA MET A 574 -9.74 20.41 11.80
C MET A 574 -8.80 21.04 12.83
N ARG A 575 -7.73 20.31 13.21
CA ARG A 575 -6.73 20.81 14.18
C ARG A 575 -5.94 21.99 13.66
N GLU A 576 -5.43 21.92 12.41
CA GLU A 576 -4.59 22.96 11.81
C GLU A 576 -5.32 24.29 11.60
N ASN A 577 -6.65 24.24 11.43
CA ASN A 577 -7.49 25.42 11.17
C ASN A 577 -8.37 25.82 12.37
N ASN A 578 -8.13 25.26 13.56
CA ASN A 578 -8.81 25.59 14.83
C ASN A 578 -10.34 25.44 14.78
N PHE A 579 -10.82 24.30 14.30
CA PHE A 579 -12.24 23.94 14.28
C PHE A 579 -12.62 23.02 15.46
N ASP A 580 -12.33 23.43 16.69
CA ASP A 580 -12.53 22.63 17.91
C ASP A 580 -14.02 22.26 18.19
N GLN A 581 -14.97 22.92 17.51
CA GLN A 581 -16.41 22.66 17.63
C GLN A 581 -16.95 21.71 16.54
N VAL A 582 -16.07 21.07 15.79
CA VAL A 582 -16.45 20.10 14.77
C VAL A 582 -16.17 18.69 15.30
N GLU A 583 -17.12 17.80 15.11
CA GLU A 583 -17.02 16.39 15.48
C GLU A 583 -17.00 15.52 14.22
N ILE A 584 -16.07 14.55 14.15
CA ILE A 584 -15.90 13.63 13.04
C ILE A 584 -16.06 12.21 13.56
N SER A 585 -17.06 11.48 13.06
CA SER A 585 -17.37 10.12 13.50
C SER A 585 -17.47 9.16 12.33
N ASP A 586 -16.86 7.99 12.45
CA ASP A 586 -17.08 6.87 11.54
C ASP A 586 -18.38 6.14 11.92
N ILE A 587 -19.32 6.11 10.98
CA ILE A 587 -20.60 5.41 11.11
C ILE A 587 -20.77 4.31 10.04
N THR A 588 -19.67 3.85 9.48
CA THR A 588 -19.68 2.87 8.38
C THR A 588 -20.44 1.60 8.74
N LYS A 589 -20.27 1.11 9.96
CA LYS A 589 -20.92 -0.12 10.44
C LYS A 589 -22.35 0.08 10.96
N GLU A 590 -22.86 1.30 10.99
CA GLU A 590 -24.23 1.60 11.44
C GLU A 590 -25.25 1.55 10.30
N LEU A 591 -24.79 1.79 9.07
CA LEU A 591 -25.64 1.89 7.89
C LEU A 591 -25.20 0.93 6.78
N ALA A 592 -26.12 0.08 6.31
CA ALA A 592 -26.00 -0.55 5.00
C ALA A 592 -26.15 0.51 3.90
N CYS A 593 -25.57 0.27 2.74
CA CYS A 593 -25.76 1.09 1.54
C CYS A 593 -26.12 0.19 0.36
N PHE A 594 -27.27 0.43 -0.26
CA PHE A 594 -27.68 -0.31 -1.47
C PHE A 594 -27.92 0.66 -2.62
N GLY A 595 -27.25 0.40 -3.75
CA GLY A 595 -27.49 1.09 -5.00
C GLY A 595 -28.58 0.39 -5.82
N ILE A 596 -29.61 1.11 -6.24
CA ILE A 596 -30.58 0.62 -7.22
C ILE A 596 -30.56 1.53 -8.44
N TRP A 597 -30.10 1.00 -9.58
CA TRP A 597 -29.94 1.79 -10.81
C TRP A 597 -30.46 1.04 -12.03
N GLY A 598 -31.00 1.80 -12.97
CA GLY A 598 -31.49 1.32 -14.26
C GLY A 598 -32.79 1.99 -14.69
N PRO A 599 -33.27 1.78 -15.94
CA PRO A 599 -34.49 2.37 -16.45
C PRO A 599 -35.74 2.05 -15.61
N ASN A 600 -35.77 0.89 -14.97
CA ASN A 600 -36.89 0.46 -14.12
C ASN A 600 -36.71 0.78 -12.64
N ALA A 601 -35.55 1.34 -12.20
CA ALA A 601 -35.26 1.59 -10.78
C ALA A 601 -36.35 2.40 -10.08
N ARG A 602 -36.87 3.48 -10.72
CA ARG A 602 -37.94 4.28 -10.16
C ARG A 602 -39.24 3.48 -9.99
N LYS A 603 -39.62 2.68 -11.00
CA LYS A 603 -40.84 1.86 -10.94
C LYS A 603 -40.76 0.82 -9.82
N ILE A 604 -39.61 0.24 -9.62
CA ILE A 604 -39.35 -0.75 -8.55
C ILE A 604 -39.43 -0.10 -7.18
N LEU A 605 -38.70 0.97 -7.00
CA LEU A 605 -38.64 1.68 -5.70
C LEU A 605 -40.03 2.25 -5.34
N GLN A 606 -40.80 2.76 -6.30
CA GLN A 606 -42.15 3.26 -6.09
C GLN A 606 -43.17 2.19 -5.64
N LYS A 607 -42.93 0.90 -5.94
CA LYS A 607 -43.78 -0.20 -5.45
C LYS A 607 -43.64 -0.46 -3.94
N VAL A 608 -42.53 0.02 -3.32
CA VAL A 608 -42.22 -0.27 -1.93
C VAL A 608 -42.19 0.98 -1.03
N THR A 609 -42.44 2.17 -1.59
CA THR A 609 -42.53 3.44 -0.87
C THR A 609 -43.68 4.30 -1.35
N ASP A 610 -44.36 4.98 -0.43
CA ASP A 610 -45.41 5.97 -0.72
C ASP A 610 -44.82 7.35 -1.06
N PHE A 611 -43.50 7.54 -0.92
CA PHE A 611 -42.85 8.80 -1.26
C PHE A 611 -42.87 9.06 -2.76
N ASP A 612 -43.23 10.27 -3.19
CA ASP A 612 -43.20 10.64 -4.62
C ASP A 612 -41.75 10.71 -5.14
N LEU A 613 -41.40 9.78 -6.01
CA LEU A 613 -40.08 9.68 -6.64
C LEU A 613 -39.99 10.41 -7.99
N SER A 614 -40.97 11.27 -8.32
CA SER A 614 -40.94 12.07 -9.54
C SER A 614 -39.72 13.03 -9.56
N ASN A 615 -39.40 13.56 -10.73
CA ASN A 615 -38.30 14.54 -10.87
C ASN A 615 -38.60 15.83 -10.09
N GLN A 616 -39.85 16.20 -9.91
CA GLN A 616 -40.31 17.39 -9.18
C GLN A 616 -40.11 17.21 -7.68
N ALA A 617 -40.52 16.09 -7.11
CA ALA A 617 -40.44 15.82 -5.67
C ALA A 617 -39.03 15.37 -5.26
N PHE A 618 -38.36 14.63 -6.11
CA PHE A 618 -37.04 14.05 -5.82
C PHE A 618 -36.07 14.28 -6.97
N GLY A 619 -35.54 15.49 -7.10
CA GLY A 619 -34.57 15.87 -8.15
C GLY A 619 -33.19 15.19 -7.94
N PHE A 620 -32.37 15.16 -9.01
CA PHE A 620 -30.99 14.66 -8.96
C PHE A 620 -30.14 15.47 -7.95
N MET A 621 -29.22 14.81 -7.29
CA MET A 621 -28.40 15.37 -6.18
C MET A 621 -29.24 15.88 -4.99
N ASN A 622 -30.41 15.29 -4.77
CA ASN A 622 -31.15 15.44 -3.52
C ASN A 622 -31.12 14.15 -2.72
N SER A 623 -31.26 14.30 -1.42
CA SER A 623 -31.39 13.20 -0.46
C SER A 623 -32.67 13.40 0.33
N LYS A 624 -33.40 12.34 0.65
CA LYS A 624 -34.67 12.41 1.39
C LYS A 624 -34.78 11.24 2.36
N MET A 625 -35.42 11.51 3.49
CA MET A 625 -35.92 10.43 4.35
C MET A 625 -37.17 9.85 3.71
N ILE A 626 -37.14 8.56 3.43
CA ILE A 626 -38.29 7.80 2.90
C ILE A 626 -38.58 6.60 3.79
N LYS A 627 -39.71 5.95 3.58
CA LYS A 627 -40.02 4.67 4.21
C LYS A 627 -40.15 3.58 3.14
N ILE A 628 -39.53 2.44 3.40
CA ILE A 628 -39.79 1.20 2.69
C ILE A 628 -40.44 0.25 3.69
N LYS A 629 -41.72 -0.10 3.47
CA LYS A 629 -42.56 -0.68 4.52
C LYS A 629 -42.54 0.26 5.75
N ASP A 630 -42.23 -0.27 6.94
CA ASP A 630 -42.15 0.51 8.17
C ASP A 630 -40.72 1.03 8.47
N ILE A 631 -39.74 0.75 7.60
CA ILE A 631 -38.35 1.08 7.80
C ILE A 631 -38.07 2.48 7.25
N SER A 632 -37.68 3.38 8.14
CA SER A 632 -37.19 4.72 7.77
C SER A 632 -35.75 4.65 7.34
N LEU A 633 -35.42 5.19 6.17
CA LEU A 633 -34.08 5.19 5.59
C LEU A 633 -33.85 6.48 4.79
N ARG A 634 -32.58 6.82 4.58
CA ARG A 634 -32.22 7.93 3.70
C ARG A 634 -31.97 7.41 2.30
N ALA A 635 -32.66 8.01 1.33
CA ALA A 635 -32.42 7.77 -0.09
C ALA A 635 -31.73 9.00 -0.71
N THR A 636 -30.68 8.80 -1.48
CA THR A 636 -29.98 9.87 -2.21
C THR A 636 -30.06 9.58 -3.70
N ARG A 637 -30.62 10.52 -4.47
CA ARG A 637 -30.71 10.37 -5.92
C ARG A 637 -29.39 10.71 -6.59
N ILE A 638 -28.57 9.70 -6.77
CA ILE A 638 -27.22 9.77 -7.34
C ILE A 638 -26.94 8.52 -8.15
N THR A 639 -25.90 8.57 -8.99
CA THR A 639 -25.47 7.40 -9.76
C THR A 639 -23.98 7.44 -9.99
N TYR A 640 -23.36 6.27 -9.92
CA TYR A 640 -21.99 6.05 -10.39
C TYR A 640 -21.93 5.14 -11.62
N VAL A 641 -23.08 4.62 -12.06
CA VAL A 641 -23.22 3.76 -13.26
C VAL A 641 -23.85 4.49 -14.45
N GLY A 642 -24.26 5.75 -14.27
CA GLY A 642 -24.85 6.59 -15.32
C GLY A 642 -26.28 6.28 -15.67
N GLU A 643 -27.00 5.51 -14.84
CA GLU A 643 -28.43 5.23 -14.97
C GLU A 643 -29.23 5.93 -13.86
N LEU A 644 -30.53 6.09 -14.10
CA LEU A 644 -31.47 6.57 -13.10
C LEU A 644 -31.45 5.65 -11.87
N GLY A 645 -31.39 6.24 -10.68
CA GLY A 645 -31.52 5.47 -9.44
C GLY A 645 -31.14 6.21 -8.18
N TRP A 646 -30.93 5.45 -7.13
CA TRP A 646 -30.70 5.94 -5.76
C TRP A 646 -29.72 5.05 -5.02
N GLU A 647 -28.94 5.67 -4.13
CA GLU A 647 -28.30 4.99 -3.02
C GLU A 647 -29.21 5.07 -1.79
N LEU A 648 -29.38 3.94 -1.13
CA LEU A 648 -30.26 3.78 0.05
C LEU A 648 -29.39 3.50 1.27
N TYR A 649 -29.41 4.39 2.25
CA TYR A 649 -28.69 4.27 3.52
C TYR A 649 -29.64 3.78 4.60
N ILE A 650 -29.45 2.54 5.03
CA ILE A 650 -30.43 1.76 5.79
C ILE A 650 -29.80 1.37 7.13
N PRO A 651 -30.50 1.46 8.27
CA PRO A 651 -29.98 0.88 9.52
C PRO A 651 -29.59 -0.60 9.29
N VAL A 652 -28.38 -0.97 9.70
CA VAL A 652 -27.78 -2.30 9.41
C VAL A 652 -28.72 -3.47 9.71
N LYS A 653 -29.47 -3.40 10.84
CA LYS A 653 -30.42 -4.43 11.26
C LYS A 653 -31.55 -4.68 10.27
N ASP A 654 -31.89 -3.69 9.46
CA ASP A 654 -33.03 -3.71 8.53
C ASP A 654 -32.60 -4.01 7.08
N GLY A 655 -31.30 -4.15 6.82
CA GLY A 655 -30.71 -4.31 5.47
C GLY A 655 -31.35 -5.45 4.69
N LEU A 656 -31.42 -6.67 5.28
CA LEU A 656 -31.98 -7.83 4.59
C LEU A 656 -33.45 -7.64 4.22
N SER A 657 -34.25 -7.02 5.09
CA SER A 657 -35.68 -6.78 4.82
C SER A 657 -35.87 -5.85 3.62
N VAL A 658 -35.08 -4.77 3.54
CA VAL A 658 -35.13 -3.83 2.41
C VAL A 658 -34.63 -4.48 1.12
N TRP A 659 -33.52 -5.24 1.16
CA TRP A 659 -32.97 -5.94 0.02
C TRP A 659 -33.98 -6.90 -0.62
N LEU A 660 -34.63 -7.73 0.20
CA LEU A 660 -35.65 -8.68 -0.25
C LEU A 660 -36.89 -7.97 -0.79
N ALA A 661 -37.32 -6.85 -0.16
CA ALA A 661 -38.46 -6.07 -0.66
C ALA A 661 -38.21 -5.49 -2.04
N LEU A 662 -36.99 -5.00 -2.32
CA LEU A 662 -36.61 -4.49 -3.65
C LEU A 662 -36.56 -5.59 -4.69
N LEU A 663 -35.99 -6.74 -4.36
CA LEU A 663 -35.92 -7.88 -5.27
C LEU A 663 -37.33 -8.41 -5.62
N ASP A 664 -38.21 -8.52 -4.64
CA ASP A 664 -39.58 -8.95 -4.86
C ASP A 664 -40.37 -7.96 -5.75
N ALA A 665 -40.27 -6.65 -5.41
CA ALA A 665 -40.93 -5.59 -6.18
C ALA A 665 -40.43 -5.47 -7.63
N GLY A 666 -39.18 -5.85 -7.86
CA GLY A 666 -38.54 -5.77 -9.19
C GLY A 666 -38.58 -7.06 -10.01
N ARG A 667 -39.14 -8.14 -9.48
CA ARG A 667 -39.11 -9.49 -10.13
C ARG A 667 -39.70 -9.47 -11.54
N ASP A 668 -40.81 -8.82 -11.74
CA ASP A 668 -41.49 -8.65 -13.04
C ASP A 668 -40.88 -7.55 -13.92
N LEU A 669 -39.97 -6.75 -13.37
CA LEU A 669 -39.29 -5.64 -14.03
C LEU A 669 -37.81 -5.94 -14.34
N GLY A 670 -37.36 -7.21 -14.14
CA GLY A 670 -36.05 -7.67 -14.51
C GLY A 670 -34.92 -7.17 -13.61
N ILE A 671 -35.19 -6.93 -12.31
CA ILE A 671 -34.15 -6.58 -11.34
C ILE A 671 -33.17 -7.75 -11.18
N ARG A 672 -31.87 -7.41 -11.09
CA ARG A 672 -30.80 -8.37 -10.85
C ARG A 672 -29.88 -7.90 -9.74
N PRO A 673 -29.50 -8.75 -8.76
CA PRO A 673 -28.37 -8.45 -7.89
C PRO A 673 -27.09 -8.41 -8.73
N CYS A 674 -26.26 -7.40 -8.49
CA CYS A 674 -25.06 -7.11 -9.26
C CYS A 674 -23.89 -6.80 -8.33
N GLY A 675 -22.66 -7.03 -8.81
CA GLY A 675 -21.45 -6.82 -8.05
C GLY A 675 -20.58 -5.67 -8.54
N TYR A 676 -19.47 -5.44 -7.82
CA TYR A 676 -18.56 -4.31 -8.06
C TYR A 676 -17.90 -4.33 -9.44
N ARG A 677 -17.69 -5.52 -10.06
CA ARG A 677 -17.10 -5.59 -11.40
C ARG A 677 -18.05 -5.06 -12.47
N ALA A 678 -19.36 -5.18 -12.25
CA ALA A 678 -20.34 -4.54 -13.12
C ALA A 678 -20.37 -3.02 -12.94
N ILE A 679 -20.24 -2.51 -11.70
CA ILE A 679 -20.08 -1.06 -11.44
C ILE A 679 -18.87 -0.52 -12.22
N GLU A 680 -17.73 -1.20 -12.16
CA GLU A 680 -16.50 -0.79 -12.84
C GLU A 680 -16.70 -0.70 -14.36
N SER A 681 -17.33 -1.70 -14.96
CA SER A 681 -17.66 -1.71 -16.40
C SER A 681 -18.64 -0.58 -16.78
N LEU A 682 -19.68 -0.37 -15.97
CA LEU A 682 -20.73 0.61 -16.20
C LEU A 682 -20.21 2.06 -16.07
N ARG A 683 -19.40 2.35 -15.04
CA ARG A 683 -18.85 3.69 -14.82
C ARG A 683 -17.86 4.09 -15.92
N LEU A 684 -17.04 3.13 -16.40
CA LEU A 684 -16.09 3.34 -17.49
C LEU A 684 -16.79 3.73 -18.79
N GLU A 685 -17.90 3.04 -19.13
CA GLU A 685 -18.70 3.35 -20.30
C GLU A 685 -19.23 4.80 -20.28
N LYS A 686 -19.51 5.35 -19.08
CA LYS A 686 -19.97 6.72 -18.90
C LYS A 686 -18.83 7.74 -18.70
N GLY A 687 -17.59 7.27 -18.61
CA GLY A 687 -16.42 8.12 -18.40
C GLY A 687 -16.31 8.68 -16.97
N TYR A 688 -16.98 8.08 -15.99
CA TYR A 688 -16.79 8.45 -14.58
C TYR A 688 -15.42 7.99 -14.09
N ARG A 689 -14.74 8.89 -13.38
CA ARG A 689 -13.39 8.65 -12.86
C ARG A 689 -13.43 8.03 -11.47
N ALA A 690 -12.40 7.24 -11.16
CA ALA A 690 -12.13 6.75 -9.82
C ALA A 690 -10.88 7.44 -9.29
N TRP A 691 -11.00 8.12 -8.14
CA TRP A 691 -9.84 8.69 -7.45
C TRP A 691 -8.85 7.57 -7.07
N ALA A 692 -7.56 7.92 -7.04
CA ALA A 692 -6.44 6.99 -6.81
C ALA A 692 -6.22 5.92 -7.89
N GLY A 693 -7.13 5.78 -8.85
CA GLY A 693 -6.95 4.87 -9.99
C GLY A 693 -6.67 5.62 -11.30
N GLU A 694 -7.30 6.78 -11.48
CA GLU A 694 -7.29 7.52 -12.76
C GLU A 694 -7.03 9.02 -12.59
N ILE A 695 -7.30 9.57 -11.39
CA ILE A 695 -7.06 10.97 -11.03
C ILE A 695 -6.43 11.08 -9.66
#